data_571f75139b2c8630f275280649495721
#
_entry.id   571f75139b2c8630f275280649495721
#
_cell.length_a   1.000
_cell.length_b   1.000
_cell.length_c   1.000
_cell.angle_alpha   90.00
_cell.angle_beta   90.00
_cell.angle_gamma   90.00
#
_symmetry.space_group_name_H-M   'P 1'
#
loop_
_entity.id
_entity.type
_entity.pdbx_description
1 polymer ?
#
loop_
_entity_poly.entity_id
_entity_poly.type
_entity_poly.pdbx_seq_one_letter_code
_entity_poly.pdbx_strand_id
1 'polypeptide(L)'
;MNTKTITVLGKTFNSEDERREYFREELRKKLPELKKMEGFPIGEDDDIINLSDPPYYTACPNPWLNDFIAEWEEEKMGLEKQGKRRSDFEIDEPYAADVSEGKNNPIYMAHSYHTKVPHPAIMRYLLHYTQPGDVVFDGFAGTGMTGVAASFCDTDEAIPLVGNGLIGKRNAIVSDLSPAASFIAKNYNSDQDYGMVIKGWEELLDNLQEKFAYLYKTKHVGNQYGTINYIIISDVFTCPNCHGDIVYFNEAVTENRTAVLSEFSCPSCSTKVKKATLNRKKVTKIVNGIPQKVSETKPVIINYSIGSSRFEKEPDKEDLDLIQSVETEYQSLVFPDDVLPEGSNTSQPKGSHDIYHVNQFFPKRALVVLNELAKSNDTLFLLTASMWNSSILYRWRTSGKGGIMNGVLYVASTHQENNVFNVIKQKIGDLRRAFALPISGNLVSTHSATDNPMDSESIDYIFTDPPFGGNIMYSELSYLWESWLKVKTNNTPEAIESSAQNKGLLEYQKLMGKSFREYFRLLKPGKWMTVEFSNTGADVWNGIQTAISSAGFVVANVASLDKKQGSFKAVTTPTAVKQDLVISCYKPSSEFDERFKRNLTTDLAVWDFTEEHLNHLAIHLKHGNTTTAIVERSPKILFDRLIAFYVQKGLPVPIDAGKFQKGLRERFVERDGMFFTQEQVQTYDKKKSENPEFVQLSLLVSSEQDGVLWLKNALQKKPLKYQDINPLWMQALAGMRKGDVIPELMTILEENFLKDSQGRWYAPDPENEIDLELLRTKRLLKQFDEYRTEAAKPRGKIKEARVEALRAGFKHCYQEKDFKTIVQVGDRIPNNLLMEDEVLLQFYDIASTRV
;
A
#
# COMPACT_ATOMS: atom_id res chain seq x y z
N MET A 1 -20.61 -40.80 16.47
CA MET A 1 -19.73 -39.69 16.04
C MET A 1 -18.36 -40.33 15.80
N ASN A 2 -17.90 -40.37 14.55
CA ASN A 2 -16.53 -40.80 14.27
C ASN A 2 -15.62 -39.67 14.72
N THR A 3 -14.98 -39.81 15.86
CA THR A 3 -13.91 -38.93 16.30
C THR A 3 -12.72 -39.15 15.38
N LYS A 4 -12.57 -38.24 14.38
CA LYS A 4 -11.42 -38.25 13.50
C LYS A 4 -10.22 -37.81 14.34
N THR A 5 -9.33 -38.73 14.65
CA THR A 5 -8.07 -38.39 15.33
C THR A 5 -7.24 -37.44 14.48
N ILE A 6 -6.63 -36.45 15.09
CA ILE A 6 -5.84 -35.38 14.46
C ILE A 6 -4.39 -35.64 14.83
N THR A 7 -3.51 -35.76 13.84
CA THR A 7 -2.05 -35.92 14.08
C THR A 7 -1.34 -34.65 13.59
N VAL A 8 -0.55 -34.01 14.45
CA VAL A 8 0.20 -32.80 14.17
C VAL A 8 1.57 -32.91 14.86
N LEU A 9 2.65 -32.68 14.11
CA LEU A 9 4.03 -32.76 14.59
C LEU A 9 4.30 -34.05 15.41
N GLY A 10 3.88 -35.17 14.83
CA GLY A 10 4.04 -36.51 15.43
C GLY A 10 3.17 -36.81 16.66
N LYS A 11 2.25 -35.93 17.06
CA LYS A 11 1.33 -36.12 18.20
C LYS A 11 -0.10 -36.30 17.71
N THR A 12 -0.82 -37.24 18.34
CA THR A 12 -2.22 -37.55 17.99
C THR A 12 -3.16 -37.10 19.08
N PHE A 13 -4.23 -36.41 18.68
CA PHE A 13 -5.26 -35.84 19.53
C PHE A 13 -6.64 -36.40 19.16
N ASN A 14 -7.56 -36.44 20.12
CA ASN A 14 -8.93 -36.91 19.89
C ASN A 14 -9.87 -35.81 19.37
N SER A 15 -9.49 -34.54 19.51
CA SER A 15 -10.26 -33.38 19.04
C SER A 15 -9.37 -32.18 18.78
N GLU A 16 -9.89 -31.20 18.01
CA GLU A 16 -9.26 -29.89 17.81
C GLU A 16 -9.08 -29.13 19.11
N ASP A 17 -10.00 -29.25 20.06
CA ASP A 17 -9.88 -28.58 21.35
C ASP A 17 -8.73 -29.15 22.17
N GLU A 18 -8.55 -30.49 22.20
CA GLU A 18 -7.42 -31.15 22.86
C GLU A 18 -6.08 -30.72 22.23
N ARG A 19 -6.00 -30.66 20.90
CA ARG A 19 -4.80 -30.15 20.19
C ARG A 19 -4.51 -28.72 20.59
N ARG A 20 -5.53 -27.86 20.52
CA ARG A 20 -5.42 -26.41 20.78
C ARG A 20 -4.97 -26.15 22.23
N GLU A 21 -5.57 -26.83 23.21
CA GLU A 21 -5.19 -26.69 24.60
C GLU A 21 -3.75 -27.14 24.85
N TYR A 22 -3.36 -28.31 24.32
CA TYR A 22 -1.99 -28.79 24.43
C TYR A 22 -0.96 -27.78 23.90
N PHE A 23 -1.15 -27.30 22.66
CA PHE A 23 -0.18 -26.38 22.06
C PHE A 23 -0.23 -24.97 22.68
N ARG A 24 -1.35 -24.54 23.24
CA ARG A 24 -1.41 -23.29 24.02
C ARG A 24 -0.59 -23.38 25.31
N GLU A 25 -0.63 -24.49 25.99
CA GLU A 25 0.20 -24.71 27.16
C GLU A 25 1.71 -24.80 26.80
N GLU A 26 2.04 -25.44 25.69
CA GLU A 26 3.41 -25.44 25.17
C GLU A 26 3.86 -24.02 24.76
N LEU A 27 3.00 -23.23 24.11
CA LEU A 27 3.28 -21.83 23.78
C LEU A 27 3.56 -21.01 25.05
N ARG A 28 2.74 -21.17 26.09
CA ARG A 28 2.92 -20.50 27.39
C ARG A 28 4.32 -20.74 27.97
N LYS A 29 4.83 -21.94 27.86
CA LYS A 29 6.19 -22.29 28.33
C LYS A 29 7.27 -21.61 27.51
N LYS A 30 7.04 -21.37 26.21
CA LYS A 30 7.99 -20.75 25.28
C LYS A 30 7.95 -19.23 25.30
N LEU A 31 6.86 -18.58 25.76
CA LEU A 31 6.70 -17.13 25.76
C LEU A 31 7.88 -16.34 26.38
N PRO A 32 8.52 -16.76 27.52
CA PRO A 32 9.63 -16.02 28.07
C PRO A 32 10.85 -15.88 27.12
N GLU A 33 11.07 -16.86 26.24
CA GLU A 33 12.11 -16.79 25.20
C GLU A 33 11.64 -15.95 24.02
N LEU A 34 10.43 -16.16 23.56
CA LEU A 34 9.85 -15.46 22.41
C LEU A 34 9.75 -13.94 22.65
N LYS A 35 9.51 -13.51 23.89
CA LYS A 35 9.48 -12.09 24.30
C LYS A 35 10.80 -11.35 24.09
N LYS A 36 11.92 -12.06 23.88
CA LYS A 36 13.22 -11.45 23.60
C LYS A 36 13.38 -11.06 22.13
N MET A 37 12.53 -11.57 21.24
CA MET A 37 12.59 -11.26 19.83
C MET A 37 12.17 -9.82 19.52
N GLU A 38 12.82 -9.21 18.54
CA GLU A 38 12.54 -7.83 18.12
C GLU A 38 11.08 -7.73 17.62
N GLY A 39 10.34 -6.76 18.15
CA GLY A 39 8.95 -6.55 17.71
C GLY A 39 7.92 -7.50 18.31
N PHE A 40 8.26 -8.22 19.39
CA PHE A 40 7.27 -9.02 20.10
C PHE A 40 6.01 -8.18 20.43
N PRO A 41 4.78 -8.66 20.15
CA PRO A 41 3.55 -7.88 20.29
C PRO A 41 3.28 -7.45 21.72
N ILE A 42 2.52 -6.37 21.88
CA ILE A 42 2.14 -5.79 23.17
C ILE A 42 0.77 -6.32 23.56
N GLY A 43 0.69 -7.03 24.67
CA GLY A 43 -0.57 -7.59 25.23
C GLY A 43 -0.27 -8.44 26.45
N GLU A 44 -1.32 -8.83 27.17
CA GLU A 44 -1.20 -9.79 28.26
C GLU A 44 -0.95 -11.20 27.70
N ASP A 45 -0.21 -12.02 28.41
CA ASP A 45 0.15 -13.36 27.96
C ASP A 45 -1.09 -14.19 27.62
N ASP A 46 -2.13 -14.10 28.42
CA ASP A 46 -3.38 -14.81 28.19
C ASP A 46 -4.12 -14.33 26.94
N ASP A 47 -4.09 -13.03 26.64
CA ASP A 47 -4.72 -12.49 25.43
C ASP A 47 -3.96 -12.97 24.18
N ILE A 48 -2.63 -12.98 24.19
CA ILE A 48 -1.78 -13.49 23.11
C ILE A 48 -2.05 -14.99 22.88
N ILE A 49 -2.08 -15.79 23.95
CA ILE A 49 -2.34 -17.23 23.85
C ILE A 49 -3.77 -17.50 23.38
N ASN A 50 -4.76 -16.78 23.89
CA ASN A 50 -6.16 -16.96 23.52
C ASN A 50 -6.43 -16.56 22.08
N LEU A 51 -5.74 -15.54 21.55
CA LEU A 51 -5.84 -15.14 20.15
C LEU A 51 -5.18 -16.17 19.23
N SER A 52 -4.24 -16.96 19.75
CA SER A 52 -3.48 -17.96 18.99
C SER A 52 -4.27 -19.26 18.80
N ASP A 53 -4.00 -19.93 17.68
CA ASP A 53 -4.42 -21.30 17.33
C ASP A 53 -3.20 -22.17 17.00
N PRO A 54 -2.31 -22.40 17.99
CA PRO A 54 -1.05 -23.11 17.75
C PRO A 54 -1.26 -24.59 17.46
N PRO A 55 -0.37 -25.23 16.67
CA PRO A 55 0.90 -24.68 16.16
C PRO A 55 0.76 -23.94 14.82
N TYR A 56 -0.43 -23.86 14.22
CA TYR A 56 -0.64 -23.29 12.88
C TYR A 56 -0.61 -21.76 12.86
N TYR A 57 -1.11 -21.13 13.91
CA TYR A 57 -1.12 -19.68 14.08
C TYR A 57 -0.73 -19.28 15.48
N THR A 58 0.15 -18.30 15.59
CA THR A 58 0.45 -17.65 16.88
C THR A 58 0.40 -16.13 16.75
N ALA A 59 -0.27 -15.48 17.70
CA ALA A 59 -0.29 -14.03 17.83
C ALA A 59 1.02 -13.47 18.44
N CYS A 60 2.12 -14.20 18.26
CA CYS A 60 3.50 -13.89 18.62
C CYS A 60 4.41 -14.72 17.70
N PRO A 61 5.75 -14.64 17.78
CA PRO A 61 6.63 -15.51 16.97
C PRO A 61 6.27 -16.99 17.14
N ASN A 62 6.12 -17.71 16.03
CA ASN A 62 5.69 -19.11 16.02
C ASN A 62 6.90 -20.05 16.24
N PRO A 63 6.97 -20.77 17.34
CA PRO A 63 8.14 -21.59 17.66
C PRO A 63 8.17 -22.98 16.97
N TRP A 64 7.18 -23.31 16.13
CA TRP A 64 7.06 -24.62 15.46
C TRP A 64 7.32 -24.53 13.95
N LEU A 65 7.74 -23.37 13.43
CA LEU A 65 7.94 -23.21 11.98
C LEU A 65 8.97 -24.19 11.43
N ASN A 66 10.08 -24.41 12.14
CA ASN A 66 11.13 -25.34 11.71
C ASN A 66 10.68 -26.79 11.73
N ASP A 67 9.81 -27.16 12.69
CA ASP A 67 9.25 -28.53 12.75
C ASP A 67 8.39 -28.81 11.51
N PHE A 68 7.55 -27.88 11.09
CA PHE A 68 6.77 -28.00 9.86
C PHE A 68 7.62 -27.96 8.59
N ILE A 69 8.64 -27.12 8.55
CA ILE A 69 9.55 -27.08 7.41
C ILE A 69 10.22 -28.46 7.24
N ALA A 70 10.62 -29.08 8.34
CA ALA A 70 11.21 -30.43 8.29
C ALA A 70 10.20 -31.48 7.76
N GLU A 71 8.94 -31.48 8.22
CA GLU A 71 7.89 -32.35 7.69
C GLU A 71 7.67 -32.11 6.18
N TRP A 72 7.62 -30.85 5.73
CA TRP A 72 7.43 -30.51 4.33
C TRP A 72 8.62 -30.91 3.44
N GLU A 73 9.85 -30.84 3.96
CA GLU A 73 11.04 -31.37 3.24
C GLU A 73 10.95 -32.87 3.03
N GLU A 74 10.42 -33.64 4.01
CA GLU A 74 10.15 -35.06 3.83
C GLU A 74 9.04 -35.36 2.80
N GLU A 75 7.96 -34.52 2.80
CA GLU A 75 6.87 -34.62 1.82
C GLU A 75 7.35 -34.42 0.39
N LYS A 76 8.31 -33.50 0.14
CA LYS A 76 8.90 -33.29 -1.19
C LYS A 76 9.47 -34.55 -1.81
N MET A 77 10.18 -35.36 -1.03
CA MET A 77 10.70 -36.67 -1.51
C MET A 77 9.58 -37.63 -1.92
N GLY A 78 8.43 -37.54 -1.25
CA GLY A 78 7.22 -38.29 -1.60
C GLY A 78 6.62 -37.82 -2.94
N LEU A 79 6.56 -36.51 -3.17
CA LEU A 79 6.06 -35.92 -4.41
C LEU A 79 6.94 -36.23 -5.62
N GLU A 80 8.26 -36.25 -5.44
CA GLU A 80 9.23 -36.63 -6.48
C GLU A 80 9.03 -38.10 -6.91
N LYS A 81 8.90 -39.03 -5.95
CA LYS A 81 8.62 -40.45 -6.22
C LYS A 81 7.30 -40.66 -6.95
N GLN A 82 6.31 -39.76 -6.75
CA GLN A 82 5.02 -39.78 -7.43
C GLN A 82 5.05 -39.11 -8.81
N GLY A 83 6.16 -38.51 -9.21
CA GLY A 83 6.28 -37.73 -10.45
C GLY A 83 5.49 -36.39 -10.45
N LYS A 84 5.08 -35.91 -9.27
CA LYS A 84 4.36 -34.64 -9.10
C LYS A 84 5.31 -33.46 -8.92
N ARG A 85 6.59 -33.71 -8.76
CA ARG A 85 7.66 -32.75 -8.59
C ARG A 85 8.89 -33.22 -9.36
N ARG A 86 9.66 -32.30 -9.94
CA ARG A 86 10.92 -32.62 -10.64
C ARG A 86 12.09 -32.37 -9.70
N SER A 87 13.06 -33.26 -9.69
CA SER A 87 14.31 -33.15 -8.90
C SER A 87 15.31 -32.18 -9.51
N ASP A 88 15.23 -31.95 -10.83
CA ASP A 88 16.11 -31.12 -11.66
C ASP A 88 15.50 -29.73 -12.01
N PHE A 89 14.59 -29.26 -11.18
CA PHE A 89 13.93 -27.98 -11.44
C PHE A 89 14.83 -26.80 -11.09
N GLU A 90 15.24 -26.09 -12.11
CA GLU A 90 15.98 -24.84 -12.03
C GLU A 90 15.20 -23.73 -12.78
N ILE A 91 15.43 -22.50 -12.38
CA ILE A 91 14.82 -21.32 -13.00
C ILE A 91 15.87 -20.62 -13.85
N ASP A 92 15.73 -20.76 -15.15
CA ASP A 92 16.68 -20.23 -16.14
C ASP A 92 16.50 -18.72 -16.38
N GLU A 93 15.30 -18.18 -16.18
CA GLU A 93 15.00 -16.78 -16.41
C GLU A 93 13.96 -16.21 -15.43
N PRO A 94 14.05 -14.92 -15.07
CA PRO A 94 13.06 -14.28 -14.20
C PRO A 94 11.69 -14.18 -14.87
N TYR A 95 10.62 -14.10 -14.05
CA TYR A 95 9.29 -13.76 -14.56
C TYR A 95 9.29 -12.30 -15.01
N ALA A 96 9.35 -12.08 -16.31
CA ALA A 96 9.54 -10.76 -16.90
C ALA A 96 8.28 -10.17 -17.54
N ALA A 97 7.15 -10.91 -17.52
CA ALA A 97 5.91 -10.41 -18.09
C ALA A 97 5.22 -9.43 -17.14
N ASP A 98 4.66 -8.36 -17.70
CA ASP A 98 3.78 -7.45 -16.95
C ASP A 98 2.52 -8.19 -16.50
N VAL A 99 2.13 -7.97 -15.25
CA VAL A 99 0.95 -8.59 -14.66
C VAL A 99 -0.14 -7.55 -14.50
N SER A 100 -1.36 -7.88 -14.91
CA SER A 100 -2.53 -7.02 -14.76
C SER A 100 -3.68 -7.81 -14.14
N GLU A 101 -4.00 -7.52 -12.87
CA GLU A 101 -5.06 -8.20 -12.11
C GLU A 101 -6.01 -7.22 -11.44
N GLY A 102 -7.32 -7.55 -11.48
CA GLY A 102 -8.36 -6.74 -10.86
C GLY A 102 -8.54 -7.00 -9.37
N LYS A 103 -9.04 -6.00 -8.65
CA LYS A 103 -9.35 -6.07 -7.20
C LYS A 103 -10.77 -6.58 -6.89
N ASN A 104 -11.47 -7.17 -7.87
CA ASN A 104 -12.87 -7.57 -7.72
C ASN A 104 -13.06 -9.02 -7.25
N ASN A 105 -11.99 -9.71 -6.89
CA ASN A 105 -12.04 -11.07 -6.39
C ASN A 105 -12.77 -11.11 -5.03
N PRO A 106 -13.69 -12.07 -4.79
CA PRO A 106 -14.41 -12.19 -3.52
C PRO A 106 -13.50 -12.29 -2.29
N ILE A 107 -12.39 -13.02 -2.38
CA ILE A 107 -11.40 -13.15 -1.28
C ILE A 107 -10.76 -11.79 -0.99
N TYR A 108 -10.39 -11.05 -2.06
CA TYR A 108 -9.82 -9.72 -1.91
C TYR A 108 -10.79 -8.74 -1.22
N MET A 109 -12.09 -8.83 -1.50
CA MET A 109 -13.10 -7.87 -1.05
C MET A 109 -13.71 -8.19 0.33
N ALA A 110 -13.62 -9.43 0.81
CA ALA A 110 -14.37 -9.88 1.98
C ALA A 110 -14.00 -9.17 3.28
N HIS A 111 -12.72 -9.01 3.56
CA HIS A 111 -12.23 -8.26 4.72
C HIS A 111 -11.45 -7.02 4.27
N SER A 112 -11.70 -5.89 4.90
CA SER A 112 -10.97 -4.63 4.61
C SER A 112 -9.53 -4.73 5.13
N TYR A 113 -8.56 -4.19 4.38
CA TYR A 113 -7.19 -3.94 4.83
C TYR A 113 -6.60 -2.77 4.02
N HIS A 114 -5.47 -2.23 4.46
CA HIS A 114 -4.94 -0.98 3.91
C HIS A 114 -4.43 -1.14 2.48
N THR A 115 -3.63 -2.18 2.24
CA THR A 115 -3.15 -2.61 0.91
C THR A 115 -3.17 -4.12 0.83
N LYS A 116 -3.38 -4.65 -0.37
CA LYS A 116 -3.31 -6.08 -0.66
C LYS A 116 -2.86 -6.29 -2.09
N VAL A 117 -2.12 -7.36 -2.33
CA VAL A 117 -1.86 -7.89 -3.68
C VAL A 117 -2.93 -8.94 -4.00
N PRO A 118 -3.60 -8.88 -5.15
CA PRO A 118 -4.53 -9.94 -5.54
C PRO A 118 -3.82 -11.29 -5.65
N HIS A 119 -4.34 -12.34 -5.00
CA HIS A 119 -3.71 -13.66 -5.03
C HIS A 119 -3.46 -14.23 -6.44
N PRO A 120 -4.29 -13.97 -7.50
CA PRO A 120 -3.97 -14.47 -8.82
C PRO A 120 -2.71 -13.83 -9.43
N ALA A 121 -2.36 -12.60 -9.00
CA ALA A 121 -1.09 -11.99 -9.39
C ALA A 121 0.08 -12.73 -8.75
N ILE A 122 -0.01 -13.03 -7.45
CA ILE A 122 1.03 -13.76 -6.71
C ILE A 122 1.17 -15.19 -7.27
N MET A 123 0.06 -15.86 -7.60
CA MET A 123 0.07 -17.21 -8.17
C MET A 123 0.96 -17.33 -9.41
N ARG A 124 1.02 -16.31 -10.27
CA ARG A 124 1.88 -16.31 -11.47
C ARG A 124 3.35 -16.45 -11.10
N TYR A 125 3.79 -15.73 -10.08
CA TYR A 125 5.16 -15.83 -9.56
C TYR A 125 5.40 -17.16 -8.88
N LEU A 126 4.48 -17.64 -8.04
CA LEU A 126 4.61 -18.95 -7.37
C LEU A 126 4.70 -20.08 -8.39
N LEU A 127 3.84 -20.11 -9.40
CA LEU A 127 3.84 -21.14 -10.44
C LEU A 127 5.10 -21.12 -11.29
N HIS A 128 5.74 -19.94 -11.46
CA HIS A 128 6.98 -19.81 -12.21
C HIS A 128 8.21 -20.23 -11.39
N TYR A 129 8.32 -19.73 -10.14
CA TYR A 129 9.54 -19.89 -9.34
C TYR A 129 9.55 -21.13 -8.45
N THR A 130 8.43 -21.85 -8.32
CA THR A 130 8.29 -22.95 -7.37
C THR A 130 7.63 -24.18 -7.98
N GLN A 131 7.76 -25.29 -7.27
CA GLN A 131 7.09 -26.55 -7.55
C GLN A 131 6.15 -26.96 -6.40
N PRO A 132 5.25 -27.96 -6.62
CA PRO A 132 4.47 -28.55 -5.54
C PRO A 132 5.33 -28.97 -4.35
N GLY A 133 4.91 -28.61 -3.14
CA GLY A 133 5.61 -28.87 -1.89
C GLY A 133 6.68 -27.86 -1.50
N ASP A 134 7.07 -26.91 -2.39
CA ASP A 134 8.01 -25.85 -2.03
C ASP A 134 7.48 -24.97 -0.91
N VAL A 135 8.40 -24.51 -0.06
CA VAL A 135 8.13 -23.61 1.06
C VAL A 135 8.27 -22.16 0.61
N VAL A 136 7.18 -21.43 0.66
CA VAL A 136 7.08 -20.01 0.30
C VAL A 136 7.01 -19.17 1.56
N PHE A 137 7.75 -18.07 1.61
CA PHE A 137 7.73 -17.14 2.73
C PHE A 137 7.32 -15.73 2.30
N ASP A 138 6.50 -15.09 3.17
CA ASP A 138 6.17 -13.67 3.07
C ASP A 138 6.22 -13.05 4.47
N GLY A 139 7.17 -12.16 4.71
CA GLY A 139 7.41 -11.53 6.01
C GLY A 139 6.73 -10.16 6.18
N PHE A 140 6.02 -9.67 5.14
CA PHE A 140 5.15 -8.49 5.16
C PHE A 140 3.77 -8.86 4.61
N ALA A 141 3.24 -9.99 5.09
CA ALA A 141 2.13 -10.69 4.47
C ALA A 141 0.79 -9.96 4.52
N GLY A 142 0.65 -8.92 5.35
CA GLY A 142 -0.62 -8.25 5.54
C GLY A 142 -1.73 -9.24 5.84
N THR A 143 -2.69 -9.38 4.93
CA THR A 143 -3.81 -10.33 5.09
C THR A 143 -3.51 -11.75 4.60
N GLY A 144 -2.26 -12.08 4.30
CA GLY A 144 -1.84 -13.44 3.95
C GLY A 144 -2.22 -13.90 2.55
N MET A 145 -2.30 -12.99 1.58
CA MET A 145 -2.67 -13.34 0.20
C MET A 145 -1.64 -14.24 -0.49
N THR A 146 -0.39 -14.23 -0.04
CA THR A 146 0.67 -15.15 -0.51
C THR A 146 0.35 -16.60 -0.11
N GLY A 147 -0.16 -16.84 1.08
CA GLY A 147 -0.60 -18.16 1.51
C GLY A 147 -1.85 -18.64 0.76
N VAL A 148 -2.82 -17.73 0.52
CA VAL A 148 -3.97 -18.03 -0.35
C VAL A 148 -3.48 -18.43 -1.74
N ALA A 149 -2.56 -17.67 -2.35
CA ALA A 149 -2.00 -17.97 -3.66
C ALA A 149 -1.30 -19.34 -3.68
N ALA A 150 -0.55 -19.68 -2.62
CA ALA A 150 0.13 -20.97 -2.49
C ALA A 150 -0.86 -22.14 -2.49
N SER A 151 -1.98 -22.01 -1.79
CA SER A 151 -3.06 -23.00 -1.77
C SER A 151 -3.75 -23.11 -3.12
N PHE A 152 -4.04 -21.98 -3.77
CA PHE A 152 -4.76 -21.92 -5.05
C PHE A 152 -3.91 -22.42 -6.24
N CYS A 153 -2.61 -22.56 -6.08
CA CYS A 153 -1.78 -23.25 -7.08
C CYS A 153 -2.18 -24.74 -7.31
N ASP A 154 -3.04 -25.30 -6.48
CA ASP A 154 -3.62 -26.65 -6.62
C ASP A 154 -5.09 -26.64 -7.04
N THR A 155 -5.56 -25.56 -7.65
CA THR A 155 -6.94 -25.42 -8.09
C THR A 155 -7.03 -25.16 -9.60
N ASP A 156 -8.25 -25.22 -10.15
CA ASP A 156 -8.51 -24.92 -11.57
C ASP A 156 -8.11 -23.47 -11.94
N GLU A 157 -8.05 -22.54 -10.97
CA GLU A 157 -7.58 -21.17 -11.20
C GLU A 157 -6.10 -21.12 -11.63
N ALA A 158 -5.30 -22.12 -11.29
CA ALA A 158 -3.90 -22.22 -11.69
C ALA A 158 -3.72 -22.62 -13.17
N ILE A 159 -4.68 -23.32 -13.77
CA ILE A 159 -4.56 -23.88 -15.14
C ILE A 159 -4.18 -22.81 -16.17
N PRO A 160 -4.86 -21.64 -16.24
CA PRO A 160 -4.53 -20.62 -17.24
C PRO A 160 -3.24 -19.86 -16.92
N LEU A 161 -2.67 -20.04 -15.70
CA LEU A 161 -1.53 -19.27 -15.20
C LEU A 161 -0.22 -20.06 -15.18
N VAL A 162 -0.31 -21.39 -15.22
CA VAL A 162 0.81 -22.29 -14.88
C VAL A 162 1.96 -22.24 -15.90
N GLY A 163 1.72 -21.89 -17.17
CA GLY A 163 2.77 -21.88 -18.20
C GLY A 163 3.51 -23.20 -18.28
N ASN A 164 4.83 -23.19 -18.05
CA ASN A 164 5.69 -24.38 -18.00
C ASN A 164 5.83 -24.97 -16.58
N GLY A 165 5.18 -24.39 -15.56
CA GLY A 165 5.23 -24.86 -14.19
C GLY A 165 4.43 -26.12 -13.94
N LEU A 166 4.30 -26.49 -12.67
CA LEU A 166 3.50 -27.64 -12.22
C LEU A 166 2.37 -27.15 -11.32
N ILE A 167 1.16 -27.66 -11.56
CA ILE A 167 0.02 -27.47 -10.67
C ILE A 167 0.22 -28.32 -9.43
N GLY A 168 -0.15 -27.82 -8.27
CA GLY A 168 -0.10 -28.49 -6.98
C GLY A 168 0.13 -27.49 -5.85
N LYS A 169 -0.18 -27.90 -4.64
CA LYS A 169 -0.04 -27.06 -3.44
C LYS A 169 1.42 -26.68 -3.20
N ARG A 170 1.64 -25.40 -2.83
CA ARG A 170 2.86 -24.92 -2.16
C ARG A 170 2.54 -24.73 -0.69
N ASN A 171 3.52 -24.91 0.16
CA ASN A 171 3.40 -24.66 1.59
C ASN A 171 3.83 -23.22 1.88
N ALA A 172 3.00 -22.44 2.56
CA ALA A 172 3.33 -21.05 2.84
C ALA A 172 3.50 -20.78 4.33
N ILE A 173 4.50 -19.98 4.65
CA ILE A 173 4.67 -19.32 5.94
C ILE A 173 4.46 -17.84 5.70
N VAL A 174 3.44 -17.26 6.33
CA VAL A 174 3.13 -15.85 6.22
C VAL A 174 3.25 -15.19 7.58
N SER A 175 3.98 -14.09 7.66
CA SER A 175 4.13 -13.34 8.89
C SER A 175 3.93 -11.85 8.69
N ASP A 176 3.52 -11.20 9.75
CA ASP A 176 3.38 -9.74 9.80
C ASP A 176 3.70 -9.25 11.21
N LEU A 177 4.18 -8.02 11.31
CA LEU A 177 4.41 -7.35 12.58
C LEU A 177 3.10 -7.06 13.33
N SER A 178 2.01 -6.83 12.60
CA SER A 178 0.69 -6.49 13.13
C SER A 178 -0.09 -7.72 13.54
N PRO A 179 -0.50 -7.84 14.82
CA PRO A 179 -1.44 -8.87 15.27
C PRO A 179 -2.77 -8.86 14.51
N ALA A 180 -3.25 -7.69 14.08
CA ALA A 180 -4.47 -7.60 13.26
C ALA A 180 -4.26 -8.22 11.88
N ALA A 181 -3.12 -7.94 11.24
CA ALA A 181 -2.77 -8.50 9.94
C ALA A 181 -2.67 -10.04 10.01
N SER A 182 -1.85 -10.55 10.94
CA SER A 182 -1.66 -11.99 11.12
C SER A 182 -2.94 -12.71 11.55
N PHE A 183 -3.80 -12.08 12.36
CA PHE A 183 -5.12 -12.63 12.69
C PHE A 183 -6.03 -12.74 11.45
N ILE A 184 -6.05 -11.73 10.60
CA ILE A 184 -6.80 -11.78 9.34
C ILE A 184 -6.20 -12.84 8.42
N ALA A 185 -4.86 -12.87 8.29
CA ALA A 185 -4.14 -13.86 7.52
C ALA A 185 -4.44 -15.30 7.97
N LYS A 186 -4.50 -15.55 9.29
CA LYS A 186 -4.89 -16.85 9.86
C LYS A 186 -6.24 -17.30 9.33
N ASN A 187 -7.25 -16.43 9.34
CA ASN A 187 -8.58 -16.81 8.90
C ASN A 187 -8.65 -17.09 7.39
N TYR A 188 -7.84 -16.43 6.58
CA TYR A 188 -7.73 -16.73 5.15
C TYR A 188 -6.87 -17.98 4.83
N ASN A 189 -6.05 -18.45 5.76
CA ASN A 189 -5.06 -19.49 5.51
C ASN A 189 -5.28 -20.75 6.36
N SER A 190 -6.39 -20.86 7.08
CA SER A 190 -6.75 -22.04 7.85
C SER A 190 -7.59 -23.01 7.02
N ASP A 191 -7.51 -24.29 7.35
CA ASP A 191 -8.33 -25.37 6.78
C ASP A 191 -9.70 -25.52 7.49
N GLN A 192 -10.14 -24.50 8.20
CA GLN A 192 -11.39 -24.49 8.95
C GLN A 192 -12.60 -24.67 8.02
N ASP A 193 -13.57 -25.47 8.45
CA ASP A 193 -14.86 -25.59 7.77
C ASP A 193 -15.71 -24.33 7.95
N TYR A 194 -15.51 -23.38 7.05
CA TYR A 194 -16.26 -22.13 7.06
C TYR A 194 -17.76 -22.31 6.78
N GLY A 195 -18.21 -23.42 6.23
CA GLY A 195 -19.63 -23.69 6.08
C GLY A 195 -20.35 -23.79 7.44
N MET A 196 -19.73 -24.49 8.39
CA MET A 196 -20.24 -24.60 9.78
C MET A 196 -20.09 -23.27 10.53
N VAL A 197 -18.98 -22.60 10.39
CA VAL A 197 -18.72 -21.30 11.05
C VAL A 197 -19.73 -20.25 10.62
N ILE A 198 -19.97 -20.12 9.34
CA ILE A 198 -20.91 -19.15 8.76
C ILE A 198 -22.35 -19.43 9.25
N LYS A 199 -22.74 -20.72 9.34
CA LYS A 199 -24.03 -21.08 9.90
C LYS A 199 -24.17 -20.64 11.36
N GLY A 200 -23.12 -20.85 12.17
CA GLY A 200 -23.11 -20.38 13.56
C GLY A 200 -23.21 -18.85 13.67
N TRP A 201 -22.57 -18.12 12.75
CA TRP A 201 -22.69 -16.66 12.70
C TRP A 201 -24.09 -16.19 12.30
N GLU A 202 -24.79 -16.89 11.41
CA GLU A 202 -26.17 -16.58 11.05
C GLU A 202 -27.12 -16.81 12.24
N GLU A 203 -26.99 -17.93 12.92
CA GLU A 203 -27.79 -18.25 14.14
C GLU A 203 -27.53 -17.21 15.25
N LEU A 204 -26.27 -16.80 15.43
CA LEU A 204 -25.93 -15.74 16.38
C LEU A 204 -26.54 -14.40 15.95
N LEU A 205 -26.47 -14.03 14.69
CA LEU A 205 -27.04 -12.79 14.17
C LEU A 205 -28.55 -12.73 14.42
N ASP A 206 -29.29 -13.83 14.17
CA ASP A 206 -30.73 -13.91 14.44
C ASP A 206 -31.03 -13.71 15.92
N ASN A 207 -30.29 -14.36 16.82
CA ASN A 207 -30.43 -14.19 18.28
C ASN A 207 -30.12 -12.75 18.71
N LEU A 208 -29.10 -12.12 18.18
CA LEU A 208 -28.75 -10.73 18.46
C LEU A 208 -29.81 -9.75 17.94
N GLN A 209 -30.38 -10.02 16.76
CA GLN A 209 -31.49 -9.24 16.22
C GLN A 209 -32.73 -9.35 17.11
N GLU A 210 -33.10 -10.55 17.57
CA GLU A 210 -34.21 -10.70 18.48
C GLU A 210 -34.02 -9.87 19.77
N LYS A 211 -32.81 -9.91 20.35
CA LYS A 211 -32.48 -9.22 21.59
C LYS A 211 -32.41 -7.70 21.46
N PHE A 212 -31.85 -7.20 20.37
CA PHE A 212 -31.43 -5.81 20.23
C PHE A 212 -32.08 -5.06 19.03
N ALA A 213 -33.12 -5.62 18.37
CA ALA A 213 -33.80 -4.96 17.26
C ALA A 213 -34.36 -3.58 17.62
N TYR A 214 -34.75 -3.37 18.90
CA TYR A 214 -35.28 -2.10 19.37
C TYR A 214 -34.30 -0.92 19.20
N LEU A 215 -32.98 -1.18 19.17
CA LEU A 215 -31.94 -0.15 18.97
C LEU A 215 -32.06 0.56 17.62
N TYR A 216 -32.68 -0.08 16.63
CA TYR A 216 -32.85 0.44 15.28
C TYR A 216 -34.33 0.57 14.86
N LYS A 217 -35.20 0.78 15.81
CA LYS A 217 -36.64 0.98 15.58
C LYS A 217 -36.96 2.46 15.42
N THR A 218 -37.80 2.84 14.47
CA THR A 218 -38.30 4.19 14.28
C THR A 218 -39.77 4.20 13.92
N LYS A 219 -40.51 5.26 14.32
CA LYS A 219 -41.92 5.40 14.08
C LYS A 219 -42.19 5.95 12.68
N HIS A 220 -43.15 5.34 12.03
CA HIS A 220 -43.72 5.80 10.75
C HIS A 220 -45.07 6.47 10.99
N VAL A 221 -45.62 7.08 9.94
CA VAL A 221 -46.98 7.64 9.95
C VAL A 221 -47.98 6.56 10.31
N GLY A 222 -49.02 6.91 11.12
CA GLY A 222 -50.09 5.98 11.47
C GLY A 222 -49.74 4.94 12.53
N ASN A 223 -48.79 5.19 13.43
CA ASN A 223 -48.33 4.27 14.49
C ASN A 223 -47.70 2.96 14.02
N GLN A 224 -47.29 2.87 12.77
CA GLN A 224 -46.45 1.79 12.30
C GLN A 224 -45.00 2.05 12.71
N TYR A 225 -44.20 0.96 12.80
CA TYR A 225 -42.76 1.06 13.07
C TYR A 225 -41.96 0.44 11.93
N GLY A 226 -40.88 1.11 11.59
CA GLY A 226 -39.90 0.63 10.62
C GLY A 226 -38.56 0.32 11.26
N THR A 227 -37.71 -0.33 10.51
CA THR A 227 -36.30 -0.59 10.87
C THR A 227 -35.39 0.43 10.23
N ILE A 228 -34.60 1.11 11.03
CA ILE A 228 -33.58 2.08 10.55
C ILE A 228 -32.52 1.31 9.73
N ASN A 229 -32.27 1.77 8.52
CA ASN A 229 -31.18 1.28 7.69
C ASN A 229 -29.88 2.02 8.02
N TYR A 230 -29.96 3.34 8.12
CA TYR A 230 -28.87 4.21 8.56
C TYR A 230 -29.41 5.57 9.01
N ILE A 231 -28.56 6.29 9.74
CA ILE A 231 -28.80 7.68 10.12
C ILE A 231 -27.68 8.54 9.57
N ILE A 232 -28.01 9.70 8.99
CA ILE A 232 -27.02 10.73 8.64
C ILE A 232 -26.82 11.61 9.86
N ILE A 233 -25.58 11.71 10.28
CA ILE A 233 -25.13 12.52 11.41
C ILE A 233 -24.35 13.72 10.87
N SER A 234 -24.62 14.90 11.39
CA SER A 234 -23.98 16.18 11.01
C SER A 234 -23.22 16.80 12.17
N ASP A 235 -22.05 17.34 11.92
CA ASP A 235 -21.38 18.25 12.83
C ASP A 235 -22.25 19.50 13.08
N VAL A 236 -22.16 20.06 14.29
CA VAL A 236 -22.71 21.36 14.66
C VAL A 236 -21.56 22.36 14.81
N PHE A 237 -21.68 23.49 14.15
CA PHE A 237 -20.72 24.58 14.24
C PHE A 237 -21.33 25.78 14.94
N THR A 238 -20.48 26.67 15.47
CA THR A 238 -20.87 27.93 16.06
C THR A 238 -20.65 29.04 15.06
N CYS A 239 -21.66 29.86 14.83
CA CYS A 239 -21.55 31.04 13.97
C CYS A 239 -20.58 32.08 14.59
N PRO A 240 -19.58 32.58 13.84
CA PRO A 240 -18.66 33.58 14.39
C PRO A 240 -19.28 34.94 14.66
N ASN A 241 -20.45 35.27 14.07
CA ASN A 241 -21.12 36.55 14.22
C ASN A 241 -22.15 36.55 15.35
N CYS A 242 -23.07 35.58 15.39
CA CYS A 242 -24.17 35.57 16.34
C CYS A 242 -24.08 34.48 17.41
N HIS A 243 -23.04 33.62 17.34
CA HIS A 243 -22.85 32.43 18.20
C HIS A 243 -23.97 31.40 18.14
N GLY A 244 -24.89 31.50 17.19
CA GLY A 244 -25.96 30.52 16.95
C GLY A 244 -25.42 29.23 16.35
N ASP A 245 -26.20 28.15 16.53
CA ASP A 245 -25.87 26.84 16.01
C ASP A 245 -26.04 26.74 14.50
N ILE A 246 -25.07 26.15 13.83
CA ILE A 246 -25.12 25.82 12.40
C ILE A 246 -25.00 24.30 12.27
N VAL A 247 -26.07 23.60 11.92
CA VAL A 247 -26.06 22.18 11.58
C VAL A 247 -25.55 22.06 10.14
N TYR A 248 -24.33 21.55 9.98
CA TYR A 248 -23.62 21.62 8.70
C TYR A 248 -24.39 21.00 7.53
N PHE A 249 -25.04 19.86 7.75
CA PHE A 249 -25.82 19.20 6.71
C PHE A 249 -26.97 20.08 6.21
N ASN A 250 -27.71 20.71 7.10
CA ASN A 250 -28.91 21.50 6.75
C ASN A 250 -28.55 22.74 5.94
N GLU A 251 -27.42 23.39 6.28
CA GLU A 251 -27.04 24.68 5.67
C GLU A 251 -26.11 24.54 4.46
N ALA A 252 -25.23 23.51 4.46
CA ALA A 252 -24.23 23.36 3.43
C ALA A 252 -24.62 22.37 2.33
N VAL A 253 -25.56 21.45 2.56
CA VAL A 253 -26.01 20.47 1.55
C VAL A 253 -27.23 21.02 0.84
N THR A 254 -27.24 20.99 -0.50
CA THR A 254 -28.40 21.43 -1.30
C THR A 254 -29.64 20.57 -1.00
N GLU A 255 -30.86 21.14 -1.14
CA GLU A 255 -32.13 20.43 -0.87
C GLU A 255 -32.25 19.11 -1.63
N ASN A 256 -31.83 19.11 -2.88
CA ASN A 256 -31.82 17.90 -3.72
C ASN A 256 -30.63 16.97 -3.40
N ARG A 257 -29.77 17.33 -2.45
CA ARG A 257 -28.59 16.57 -1.98
C ARG A 257 -27.57 16.21 -3.06
N THR A 258 -27.49 17.01 -4.11
CA THR A 258 -26.56 16.76 -5.22
C THR A 258 -25.22 17.47 -5.07
N ALA A 259 -25.14 18.47 -4.19
CA ALA A 259 -23.92 19.25 -3.97
C ALA A 259 -23.75 19.66 -2.52
N VAL A 260 -22.50 19.98 -2.16
CA VAL A 260 -22.14 20.62 -0.90
C VAL A 260 -21.63 22.03 -1.25
N LEU A 261 -22.24 23.04 -0.65
CA LEU A 261 -21.89 24.44 -0.88
C LEU A 261 -20.56 24.78 -0.20
N SER A 262 -19.69 25.47 -0.90
CA SER A 262 -18.44 26.00 -0.34
C SER A 262 -18.67 27.19 0.61
N GLU A 263 -19.78 27.93 0.42
CA GLU A 263 -20.24 29.05 1.22
C GLU A 263 -21.75 28.92 1.43
N PHE A 264 -22.23 29.14 2.65
CA PHE A 264 -23.62 29.00 3.03
C PHE A 264 -23.98 30.06 4.12
N SER A 265 -25.27 30.22 4.44
CA SER A 265 -25.72 31.23 5.37
C SER A 265 -25.97 30.67 6.77
N CYS A 266 -25.67 31.43 7.80
CA CYS A 266 -26.09 31.08 9.16
C CYS A 266 -27.62 31.17 9.27
N PRO A 267 -28.34 30.17 9.81
CA PRO A 267 -29.79 30.18 9.90
C PRO A 267 -30.32 31.24 10.84
N SER A 268 -29.52 31.72 11.81
CA SER A 268 -29.94 32.67 12.81
C SER A 268 -29.72 34.15 12.38
N CYS A 269 -28.63 34.44 11.65
CA CYS A 269 -28.29 35.84 11.32
C CYS A 269 -27.97 36.10 9.84
N SER A 270 -28.16 35.10 8.99
CA SER A 270 -27.93 35.15 7.55
C SER A 270 -26.49 35.51 7.11
N THR A 271 -25.52 35.60 8.04
CA THR A 271 -24.12 35.85 7.71
C THR A 271 -23.59 34.69 6.86
N LYS A 272 -22.98 35.03 5.73
CA LYS A 272 -22.32 34.02 4.87
C LYS A 272 -21.03 33.53 5.53
N VAL A 273 -20.88 32.22 5.56
CA VAL A 273 -19.75 31.53 6.20
C VAL A 273 -19.20 30.40 5.32
N LYS A 274 -17.93 30.09 5.53
CA LYS A 274 -17.27 28.92 4.92
C LYS A 274 -16.90 27.92 5.99
N LYS A 275 -17.03 26.63 5.72
CA LYS A 275 -16.67 25.58 6.69
C LYS A 275 -15.29 25.77 7.32
N ALA A 276 -14.30 26.20 6.53
CA ALA A 276 -12.91 26.40 6.99
C ALA A 276 -12.77 27.49 8.08
N THR A 277 -13.73 28.41 8.19
CA THR A 277 -13.72 29.49 9.18
C THR A 277 -14.59 29.22 10.41
N LEU A 278 -15.23 28.05 10.47
CA LEU A 278 -16.14 27.70 11.55
C LEU A 278 -15.45 26.81 12.59
N ASN A 279 -15.76 27.06 13.84
CA ASN A 279 -15.39 26.18 14.94
C ASN A 279 -16.54 25.22 15.27
N ARG A 280 -16.22 23.94 15.50
CA ARG A 280 -17.21 22.98 15.99
C ARG A 280 -17.71 23.37 17.37
N LYS A 281 -19.01 23.30 17.58
CA LYS A 281 -19.63 23.50 18.89
C LYS A 281 -19.19 22.38 19.81
N LYS A 282 -18.76 22.74 21.03
CA LYS A 282 -18.31 21.79 22.05
C LYS A 282 -19.40 21.60 23.10
N VAL A 283 -19.63 20.36 23.48
CA VAL A 283 -20.54 19.96 24.57
C VAL A 283 -19.80 19.06 25.55
N THR A 284 -20.25 19.06 26.81
CA THR A 284 -19.68 18.12 27.80
C THR A 284 -20.48 16.82 27.74
N LYS A 285 -19.80 15.70 27.48
CA LYS A 285 -20.35 14.33 27.57
C LYS A 285 -19.53 13.49 28.55
N ILE A 286 -20.12 12.47 29.07
CA ILE A 286 -19.40 11.45 29.84
C ILE A 286 -18.78 10.47 28.85
N VAL A 287 -17.45 10.44 28.79
CA VAL A 287 -16.66 9.51 27.96
C VAL A 287 -15.87 8.64 28.93
N ASN A 288 -16.06 7.32 28.85
CA ASN A 288 -15.40 6.36 29.73
C ASN A 288 -15.48 6.72 31.23
N GLY A 289 -16.66 7.21 31.66
CA GLY A 289 -16.93 7.62 33.05
C GLY A 289 -16.41 9.01 33.45
N ILE A 290 -15.76 9.73 32.54
CA ILE A 290 -15.13 11.04 32.81
C ILE A 290 -15.83 12.13 31.99
N PRO A 291 -16.18 13.31 32.58
CA PRO A 291 -16.68 14.44 31.83
C PRO A 291 -15.61 14.97 30.85
N GLN A 292 -15.92 14.98 29.56
CA GLN A 292 -15.03 15.44 28.50
C GLN A 292 -15.75 16.41 27.56
N LYS A 293 -15.05 17.44 27.11
CA LYS A 293 -15.54 18.29 26.02
C LYS A 293 -15.38 17.55 24.69
N VAL A 294 -16.47 17.38 23.96
CA VAL A 294 -16.49 16.70 22.64
C VAL A 294 -17.22 17.58 21.64
N SER A 295 -16.94 17.40 20.37
CA SER A 295 -17.65 18.08 19.29
C SER A 295 -19.11 17.62 19.23
N GLU A 296 -20.06 18.56 19.20
CA GLU A 296 -21.49 18.27 19.09
C GLU A 296 -21.83 17.76 17.70
N THR A 297 -22.61 16.69 17.64
CA THR A 297 -23.18 16.15 16.41
C THR A 297 -24.69 15.97 16.56
N LYS A 298 -25.42 16.11 15.45
CA LYS A 298 -26.90 15.91 15.45
C LYS A 298 -27.29 14.93 14.33
N PRO A 299 -28.23 14.00 14.60
CA PRO A 299 -28.88 13.22 13.56
C PRO A 299 -29.78 14.17 12.73
N VAL A 300 -29.70 14.04 11.40
CA VAL A 300 -30.42 14.95 10.47
C VAL A 300 -31.38 14.20 9.57
N ILE A 301 -31.07 12.98 9.17
CA ILE A 301 -31.93 12.13 8.32
C ILE A 301 -31.90 10.71 8.86
N ILE A 302 -33.07 10.09 8.94
CA ILE A 302 -33.23 8.64 9.18
C ILE A 302 -33.76 7.99 7.92
N ASN A 303 -32.96 7.08 7.35
CA ASN A 303 -33.43 6.17 6.30
C ASN A 303 -33.87 4.86 6.94
N TYR A 304 -35.07 4.41 6.66
CA TYR A 304 -35.67 3.23 7.29
C TYR A 304 -36.54 2.44 6.31
N SER A 305 -36.86 1.22 6.68
CA SER A 305 -37.69 0.31 5.88
C SER A 305 -38.89 -0.21 6.64
N ILE A 306 -40.00 -0.37 5.93
CA ILE A 306 -41.19 -1.15 6.37
C ILE A 306 -41.43 -2.21 5.29
N GLY A 307 -41.19 -3.46 5.61
CA GLY A 307 -41.17 -4.53 4.61
C GLY A 307 -40.12 -4.25 3.54
N SER A 308 -40.50 -4.22 2.27
CA SER A 308 -39.60 -3.92 1.13
C SER A 308 -39.52 -2.44 0.79
N SER A 309 -40.34 -1.58 1.37
CA SER A 309 -40.41 -0.16 1.05
C SER A 309 -39.43 0.64 1.89
N ARG A 310 -38.71 1.58 1.26
CA ARG A 310 -37.77 2.48 1.94
C ARG A 310 -38.36 3.88 2.07
N PHE A 311 -38.09 4.50 3.20
CA PHE A 311 -38.55 5.82 3.58
C PHE A 311 -37.42 6.64 4.17
N GLU A 312 -37.61 7.97 4.17
CA GLU A 312 -36.75 8.90 4.88
C GLU A 312 -37.57 9.88 5.67
N LYS A 313 -37.04 10.30 6.81
CA LYS A 313 -37.63 11.34 7.65
C LYS A 313 -36.54 12.10 8.40
N GLU A 314 -36.86 13.30 8.88
CA GLU A 314 -36.11 13.95 9.94
C GLU A 314 -36.36 13.21 11.27
N PRO A 315 -35.36 13.16 12.16
CA PRO A 315 -35.53 12.56 13.49
C PRO A 315 -36.62 13.28 14.28
N ASP A 316 -37.57 12.53 14.76
CA ASP A 316 -38.62 13.06 15.69
C ASP A 316 -38.21 12.88 17.15
N LYS A 317 -39.06 13.32 18.07
CA LYS A 317 -38.78 13.23 19.50
C LYS A 317 -38.57 11.81 19.98
N GLU A 318 -39.32 10.85 19.45
CA GLU A 318 -39.23 9.43 19.86
C GLU A 318 -37.87 8.83 19.42
N ASP A 319 -37.37 9.23 18.24
CA ASP A 319 -36.04 8.85 17.77
C ASP A 319 -34.91 9.42 18.65
N LEU A 320 -35.03 10.71 19.03
CA LEU A 320 -34.03 11.37 19.88
C LEU A 320 -34.04 10.79 21.29
N ASP A 321 -35.23 10.50 21.84
CA ASP A 321 -35.40 9.88 23.14
C ASP A 321 -34.80 8.47 23.16
N LEU A 322 -34.96 7.70 22.06
CA LEU A 322 -34.31 6.39 21.91
C LEU A 322 -32.77 6.49 21.89
N ILE A 323 -32.22 7.42 21.11
CA ILE A 323 -30.76 7.63 21.07
C ILE A 323 -30.26 7.96 22.48
N GLN A 324 -30.94 8.88 23.19
CA GLN A 324 -30.53 9.28 24.53
C GLN A 324 -30.69 8.16 25.55
N SER A 325 -31.73 7.33 25.45
CA SER A 325 -31.94 6.20 26.35
C SER A 325 -30.84 5.14 26.21
N VAL A 326 -30.41 4.84 24.95
CA VAL A 326 -29.30 3.91 24.66
C VAL A 326 -27.98 4.44 25.23
N GLU A 327 -27.69 5.72 25.08
CA GLU A 327 -26.47 6.33 25.65
C GLU A 327 -26.46 6.21 27.18
N THR A 328 -27.64 6.34 27.84
CA THR A 328 -27.76 6.24 29.28
C THR A 328 -27.72 4.78 29.77
N GLU A 329 -28.48 3.89 29.12
CA GLU A 329 -28.58 2.47 29.47
C GLU A 329 -27.22 1.77 29.37
N TYR A 330 -26.44 2.10 28.30
CA TYR A 330 -25.13 1.48 28.05
C TYR A 330 -23.95 2.39 28.40
N GLN A 331 -24.14 3.34 29.34
CA GLN A 331 -23.06 4.27 29.73
C GLN A 331 -21.80 3.56 30.25
N SER A 332 -21.96 2.43 30.96
CA SER A 332 -20.86 1.61 31.47
C SER A 332 -20.14 0.76 30.40
N LEU A 333 -20.69 0.67 29.20
CA LEU A 333 -20.07 -0.06 28.10
C LEU A 333 -18.99 0.81 27.47
N VAL A 334 -17.74 0.57 27.85
CA VAL A 334 -16.59 1.40 27.44
C VAL A 334 -15.58 0.66 26.53
N PHE A 335 -15.67 -0.68 26.47
CA PHE A 335 -14.72 -1.46 25.65
C PHE A 335 -15.01 -1.33 24.15
N PRO A 336 -13.96 -1.16 23.32
CA PRO A 336 -12.54 -1.00 23.66
C PRO A 336 -12.22 0.45 24.11
N ASP A 337 -11.53 0.62 25.22
CA ASP A 337 -11.27 1.92 25.85
C ASP A 337 -9.84 2.46 25.63
N ASP A 338 -9.08 1.82 24.77
CA ASP A 338 -7.71 2.20 24.47
C ASP A 338 -7.59 3.65 23.99
N VAL A 339 -6.58 4.34 24.53
CA VAL A 339 -6.22 5.71 24.11
C VAL A 339 -5.51 5.65 22.76
N LEU A 340 -5.94 6.50 21.83
CA LEU A 340 -5.31 6.58 20.50
C LEU A 340 -3.85 7.01 20.62
N PRO A 341 -2.92 6.34 19.93
CA PRO A 341 -1.52 6.77 19.88
C PRO A 341 -1.37 8.14 19.22
N GLU A 342 -0.25 8.80 19.45
CA GLU A 342 0.10 10.00 18.67
C GLU A 342 0.55 9.58 17.28
N GLY A 343 0.01 10.26 16.26
CA GLY A 343 0.31 9.90 14.87
C GLY A 343 -0.39 10.79 13.85
N SER A 344 0.01 10.66 12.61
CA SER A 344 -0.55 11.45 11.50
C SER A 344 -2.03 11.13 11.24
N ASN A 345 -2.42 9.86 11.37
CA ASN A 345 -3.80 9.44 11.17
C ASN A 345 -4.70 9.73 12.38
N THR A 346 -4.15 9.74 13.58
CA THR A 346 -4.92 9.99 14.81
C THR A 346 -5.07 11.48 15.10
N SER A 347 -4.26 12.35 14.49
CA SER A 347 -4.28 13.81 14.69
C SER A 347 -5.60 14.44 14.23
N GLN A 348 -6.18 14.01 13.10
CA GLN A 348 -7.43 14.58 12.58
C GLN A 348 -8.63 14.21 13.48
N PRO A 349 -8.89 12.96 13.86
CA PRO A 349 -9.94 12.65 14.82
C PRO A 349 -9.79 13.39 16.15
N LYS A 350 -8.59 13.44 16.73
CA LYS A 350 -8.31 14.16 17.98
C LYS A 350 -8.58 15.67 17.84
N GLY A 351 -7.94 16.28 16.85
CA GLY A 351 -7.98 17.74 16.69
C GLY A 351 -9.31 18.29 16.19
N SER A 352 -10.03 17.52 15.37
CA SER A 352 -11.28 17.99 14.77
C SER A 352 -12.55 17.55 15.52
N HIS A 353 -12.56 16.35 16.11
CA HIS A 353 -13.75 15.74 16.71
C HIS A 353 -13.61 15.36 18.18
N ASP A 354 -12.44 15.64 18.79
CA ASP A 354 -12.15 15.30 20.20
C ASP A 354 -12.24 13.79 20.50
N ILE A 355 -11.83 12.97 19.52
CA ILE A 355 -11.81 11.52 19.64
C ILE A 355 -10.44 11.11 20.16
N TYR A 356 -10.36 10.64 21.38
CA TYR A 356 -9.13 10.22 22.06
C TYR A 356 -9.09 8.73 22.37
N HIS A 357 -10.24 8.04 22.31
CA HIS A 357 -10.37 6.63 22.61
C HIS A 357 -10.98 5.87 21.45
N VAL A 358 -10.64 4.59 21.32
CA VAL A 358 -11.09 3.74 20.22
C VAL A 358 -12.62 3.57 20.21
N ASN A 359 -13.25 3.42 21.37
CA ASN A 359 -14.71 3.27 21.47
C ASN A 359 -15.48 4.49 20.94
N GLN A 360 -14.88 5.69 20.92
CA GLN A 360 -15.51 6.89 20.40
C GLN A 360 -15.71 6.87 18.86
N PHE A 361 -15.05 5.95 18.15
CA PHE A 361 -15.32 5.74 16.73
C PHE A 361 -16.63 4.99 16.45
N PHE A 362 -17.27 4.43 17.48
CA PHE A 362 -18.45 3.61 17.30
C PHE A 362 -19.67 4.23 17.96
N PRO A 363 -20.78 4.42 17.21
CA PRO A 363 -22.05 4.75 17.83
C PRO A 363 -22.42 3.73 18.93
N LYS A 364 -23.02 4.18 20.03
CA LYS A 364 -23.31 3.32 21.16
C LYS A 364 -24.15 2.08 20.78
N ARG A 365 -25.12 2.25 19.86
CA ARG A 365 -25.91 1.14 19.31
C ARG A 365 -25.08 0.08 18.63
N ALA A 366 -24.06 0.49 17.88
CA ALA A 366 -23.13 -0.44 17.25
C ALA A 366 -22.25 -1.12 18.29
N LEU A 367 -21.74 -0.36 19.28
CA LEU A 367 -20.91 -0.90 20.36
C LEU A 367 -21.60 -2.03 21.12
N VAL A 368 -22.88 -1.90 21.41
CA VAL A 368 -23.68 -2.93 22.13
C VAL A 368 -23.60 -4.27 21.39
N VAL A 369 -23.80 -4.26 20.09
CA VAL A 369 -23.81 -5.49 19.27
C VAL A 369 -22.39 -6.01 19.01
N LEU A 370 -21.44 -5.11 18.72
CA LEU A 370 -20.04 -5.48 18.48
C LEU A 370 -19.39 -6.09 19.74
N ASN A 371 -19.75 -5.62 20.94
CA ASN A 371 -19.28 -6.22 22.19
C ASN A 371 -19.82 -7.64 22.40
N GLU A 372 -21.00 -7.97 21.90
CA GLU A 372 -21.49 -9.36 21.93
C GLU A 372 -20.63 -10.26 21.04
N LEU A 373 -20.22 -9.77 19.85
CA LEU A 373 -19.28 -10.49 18.97
C LEU A 373 -17.88 -10.63 19.61
N ALA A 374 -17.46 -9.69 20.42
CA ALA A 374 -16.14 -9.71 21.06
C ALA A 374 -16.01 -10.76 22.18
N LYS A 375 -17.12 -11.39 22.61
CA LYS A 375 -17.12 -12.37 23.70
C LYS A 375 -16.58 -13.75 23.32
N SER A 376 -16.50 -14.06 22.04
CA SER A 376 -16.00 -15.34 21.54
C SER A 376 -14.95 -15.16 20.47
N ASN A 377 -13.88 -15.95 20.53
CA ASN A 377 -12.86 -15.98 19.50
C ASN A 377 -13.40 -16.39 18.12
N ASP A 378 -14.45 -17.22 18.08
CA ASP A 378 -15.06 -17.70 16.83
C ASP A 378 -15.76 -16.58 16.06
N THR A 379 -16.08 -15.47 16.73
CA THR A 379 -16.78 -14.31 16.15
C THR A 379 -15.86 -13.09 15.93
N LEU A 380 -14.62 -13.14 16.41
CA LEU A 380 -13.66 -12.02 16.25
C LEU A 380 -13.38 -11.68 14.77
N PHE A 381 -13.35 -12.68 13.90
CA PHE A 381 -13.13 -12.41 12.48
C PHE A 381 -14.32 -11.69 11.84
N LEU A 382 -15.54 -12.06 12.18
CA LEU A 382 -16.74 -11.36 11.75
C LEU A 382 -16.79 -9.94 12.32
N LEU A 383 -16.39 -9.77 13.60
CA LEU A 383 -16.28 -8.47 14.25
C LEU A 383 -15.29 -7.58 13.49
N THR A 384 -14.05 -8.04 13.27
CA THR A 384 -13.01 -7.25 12.61
C THR A 384 -13.38 -6.90 11.16
N ALA A 385 -14.10 -7.78 10.46
CA ALA A 385 -14.61 -7.50 9.12
C ALA A 385 -15.73 -6.44 9.12
N SER A 386 -16.53 -6.36 10.20
CA SER A 386 -17.72 -5.51 10.28
C SER A 386 -17.47 -4.13 10.91
N MET A 387 -16.46 -3.98 11.76
CA MET A 387 -16.30 -2.82 12.63
C MET A 387 -16.11 -1.50 11.88
N TRP A 388 -15.35 -1.48 10.78
CA TRP A 388 -15.12 -0.25 10.02
C TRP A 388 -16.41 0.33 9.45
N ASN A 389 -17.27 -0.52 8.85
CA ASN A 389 -18.55 -0.10 8.29
C ASN A 389 -19.60 0.22 9.36
N SER A 390 -19.35 -0.17 10.61
CA SER A 390 -20.16 0.15 11.79
C SER A 390 -19.67 1.39 12.54
N SER A 391 -18.61 2.03 12.06
CA SER A 391 -17.98 3.19 12.69
C SER A 391 -18.40 4.52 12.06
N ILE A 392 -18.14 5.63 12.74
CA ILE A 392 -18.33 7.01 12.24
C ILE A 392 -17.35 7.38 11.12
N LEU A 393 -16.40 6.52 10.77
CA LEU A 393 -15.52 6.68 9.61
C LEU A 393 -16.29 6.46 8.29
N TYR A 394 -17.51 5.91 8.33
CA TYR A 394 -18.35 5.73 7.17
C TYR A 394 -18.96 7.08 6.75
N ARG A 395 -18.40 7.68 5.70
CA ARG A 395 -18.80 9.01 5.22
C ARG A 395 -20.11 8.95 4.46
N TRP A 396 -20.97 9.95 4.65
CA TRP A 396 -22.05 10.24 3.72
C TRP A 396 -21.52 11.07 2.54
N ARG A 397 -22.08 10.88 1.34
CA ARG A 397 -21.76 11.61 0.12
C ARG A 397 -23.01 11.95 -0.68
N THR A 398 -23.01 13.09 -1.35
CA THR A 398 -24.06 13.53 -2.29
C THR A 398 -24.28 12.57 -3.45
N SER A 399 -23.28 11.80 -3.86
CA SER A 399 -23.40 10.78 -4.89
C SER A 399 -24.21 9.53 -4.49
N GLY A 400 -24.68 9.45 -3.24
CA GLY A 400 -25.33 8.28 -2.67
C GLY A 400 -24.40 7.08 -2.42
N LYS A 401 -23.13 7.18 -2.86
CA LYS A 401 -22.10 6.16 -2.65
C LYS A 401 -21.22 6.58 -1.49
N GLY A 402 -21.70 6.40 -0.26
CA GLY A 402 -20.92 6.57 0.96
C GLY A 402 -19.76 5.57 1.05
N GLY A 403 -19.02 5.60 2.13
CA GLY A 403 -17.96 4.63 2.40
C GLY A 403 -16.78 5.18 3.19
N ILE A 404 -15.96 4.27 3.63
CA ILE A 404 -14.73 4.56 4.36
C ILE A 404 -13.65 5.02 3.40
N MET A 405 -12.76 5.85 3.88
CA MET A 405 -11.56 6.28 3.19
C MET A 405 -10.42 5.34 3.58
N ASN A 406 -9.94 4.55 2.64
CA ASN A 406 -8.85 3.61 2.92
C ASN A 406 -7.54 4.37 3.23
N GLY A 407 -6.75 3.82 4.15
CA GLY A 407 -5.43 4.33 4.51
C GLY A 407 -5.42 5.59 5.39
N VAL A 408 -6.56 5.99 5.96
CA VAL A 408 -6.67 7.13 6.88
C VAL A 408 -7.81 6.95 7.88
N LEU A 409 -7.63 7.50 9.09
CA LEU A 409 -8.70 7.62 10.10
C LEU A 409 -9.40 8.98 9.95
N TYR A 410 -10.14 9.18 8.86
CA TYR A 410 -10.77 10.46 8.56
C TYR A 410 -12.25 10.49 8.98
N VAL A 411 -12.59 11.32 9.95
CA VAL A 411 -13.97 11.60 10.37
C VAL A 411 -14.50 12.80 9.60
N ALA A 412 -15.55 12.57 8.81
CA ALA A 412 -16.19 13.60 8.01
C ALA A 412 -17.22 14.38 8.83
N SER A 413 -17.47 15.68 8.46
CA SER A 413 -18.53 16.50 9.09
C SER A 413 -19.95 16.00 8.81
N THR A 414 -20.11 15.10 7.85
CA THR A 414 -21.32 14.33 7.62
C THR A 414 -20.93 12.86 7.49
N HIS A 415 -21.36 12.05 8.42
CA HIS A 415 -21.10 10.62 8.41
C HIS A 415 -22.41 9.84 8.49
N GLN A 416 -22.32 8.56 8.21
CA GLN A 416 -23.47 7.67 8.19
C GLN A 416 -23.31 6.61 9.27
N GLU A 417 -24.21 6.61 10.23
CA GLU A 417 -24.36 5.53 11.19
C GLU A 417 -25.19 4.43 10.57
N ASN A 418 -24.57 3.34 10.19
CA ASN A 418 -25.22 2.19 9.60
C ASN A 418 -25.89 1.30 10.65
N ASN A 419 -26.97 0.63 10.27
CA ASN A 419 -27.52 -0.44 11.08
C ASN A 419 -26.51 -1.60 11.12
N VAL A 420 -25.99 -1.88 12.31
CA VAL A 420 -24.93 -2.88 12.54
C VAL A 420 -25.34 -4.29 12.09
N PHE A 421 -26.62 -4.65 12.23
CA PHE A 421 -27.13 -5.95 11.78
C PHE A 421 -27.05 -6.11 10.28
N ASN A 422 -27.37 -5.03 9.53
CA ASN A 422 -27.23 -5.03 8.07
C ASN A 422 -25.77 -5.15 7.64
N VAL A 423 -24.86 -4.50 8.36
CA VAL A 423 -23.40 -4.59 8.11
C VAL A 423 -22.92 -6.02 8.35
N ILE A 424 -23.27 -6.61 9.49
CA ILE A 424 -22.87 -7.99 9.83
C ILE A 424 -23.45 -8.98 8.81
N LYS A 425 -24.74 -8.87 8.47
CA LYS A 425 -25.39 -9.72 7.46
C LYS A 425 -24.70 -9.64 6.10
N GLN A 426 -24.35 -8.42 5.66
CA GLN A 426 -23.60 -8.23 4.43
C GLN A 426 -22.24 -8.90 4.50
N LYS A 427 -21.50 -8.75 5.62
CA LYS A 427 -20.18 -9.35 5.80
C LYS A 427 -20.23 -10.88 5.88
N ILE A 428 -21.21 -11.47 6.49
CA ILE A 428 -21.44 -12.93 6.42
C ILE A 428 -21.58 -13.38 4.95
N GLY A 429 -22.35 -12.62 4.15
CA GLY A 429 -22.50 -12.89 2.72
C GLY A 429 -21.20 -12.73 1.93
N ASP A 430 -20.39 -11.72 2.23
CA ASP A 430 -19.07 -11.47 1.60
C ASP A 430 -18.11 -12.62 1.94
N LEU A 431 -18.01 -13.00 3.20
CA LEU A 431 -17.16 -14.08 3.70
C LEU A 431 -17.58 -15.45 3.15
N ARG A 432 -18.88 -15.71 3.02
CA ARG A 432 -19.39 -16.93 2.36
C ARG A 432 -18.88 -17.07 0.94
N ARG A 433 -18.86 -15.98 0.17
CA ARG A 433 -18.32 -15.99 -1.19
C ARG A 433 -16.81 -16.18 -1.22
N ALA A 434 -16.10 -15.62 -0.25
CA ALA A 434 -14.65 -15.73 -0.16
C ALA A 434 -14.19 -17.16 0.19
N PHE A 435 -14.93 -17.85 1.04
CA PHE A 435 -14.61 -19.21 1.49
C PHE A 435 -15.37 -20.31 0.73
N ALA A 436 -15.80 -20.03 -0.49
CA ALA A 436 -16.46 -21.02 -1.33
C ALA A 436 -15.53 -22.17 -1.76
N LEU A 437 -14.21 -21.94 -1.79
CA LEU A 437 -13.18 -22.94 -2.06
C LEU A 437 -12.38 -23.22 -0.78
N PRO A 438 -12.01 -24.49 -0.52
CA PRO A 438 -11.19 -24.83 0.62
C PRO A 438 -9.78 -24.26 0.45
N ILE A 439 -9.27 -23.60 1.47
CA ILE A 439 -7.88 -23.14 1.56
C ILE A 439 -7.17 -24.17 2.45
N SER A 440 -6.10 -24.75 1.98
CA SER A 440 -5.33 -25.70 2.76
C SER A 440 -4.40 -25.00 3.75
N GLY A 441 -4.23 -25.57 4.93
CA GLY A 441 -3.52 -24.95 6.05
C GLY A 441 -2.11 -24.49 5.67
N ASN A 442 -1.91 -23.18 5.82
CA ASN A 442 -0.62 -22.53 5.81
C ASN A 442 -0.27 -22.10 7.24
N LEU A 443 0.98 -21.75 7.48
CA LEU A 443 1.41 -21.29 8.79
C LEU A 443 1.37 -19.76 8.86
N VAL A 444 0.91 -19.26 10.00
CA VAL A 444 0.85 -17.82 10.25
C VAL A 444 1.54 -17.47 11.56
N SER A 445 2.33 -16.41 11.54
CA SER A 445 3.11 -15.98 12.70
C SER A 445 3.06 -14.46 12.84
N THR A 446 3.06 -13.98 14.08
CA THR A 446 3.16 -12.55 14.36
C THR A 446 4.57 -12.23 14.82
N HIS A 447 5.40 -11.72 13.93
CA HIS A 447 6.77 -11.29 14.25
C HIS A 447 7.32 -10.29 13.22
N SER A 448 8.43 -9.65 13.58
CA SER A 448 9.11 -8.71 12.70
C SER A 448 9.84 -9.43 11.56
N ALA A 449 9.79 -8.84 10.36
CA ALA A 449 10.61 -9.29 9.23
C ALA A 449 12.14 -9.13 9.48
N THR A 450 12.53 -8.37 10.53
CA THR A 450 13.93 -8.15 10.90
C THR A 450 14.53 -9.22 11.82
N ASP A 451 13.68 -10.11 12.36
CA ASP A 451 14.08 -11.14 13.33
C ASP A 451 13.16 -12.36 13.21
N ASN A 452 13.59 -13.38 12.45
CA ASN A 452 12.81 -14.56 12.12
C ASN A 452 13.27 -15.79 12.90
N PRO A 453 12.32 -16.60 13.45
CA PRO A 453 12.66 -17.78 14.22
C PRO A 453 13.03 -19.01 13.35
N MET A 454 13.02 -18.86 12.04
CA MET A 454 13.32 -19.96 11.10
C MET A 454 14.83 -20.16 10.90
N ASP A 455 15.21 -21.39 10.60
CA ASP A 455 16.58 -21.76 10.29
C ASP A 455 17.07 -21.14 8.97
N SER A 456 18.38 -20.96 8.85
CA SER A 456 19.01 -20.51 7.61
C SER A 456 18.78 -21.51 6.48
N GLU A 457 18.61 -20.98 5.26
CA GLU A 457 18.51 -21.82 4.03
C GLU A 457 17.36 -22.84 4.08
N SER A 458 16.24 -22.44 4.68
CA SER A 458 15.05 -23.27 4.86
C SER A 458 13.92 -22.98 3.86
N ILE A 459 13.96 -21.84 3.16
CA ILE A 459 12.91 -21.32 2.30
C ILE A 459 13.27 -21.51 0.82
N ASP A 460 12.32 -21.97 0.00
CA ASP A 460 12.52 -22.19 -1.44
C ASP A 460 12.21 -20.94 -2.28
N TYR A 461 11.30 -20.08 -1.81
CA TYR A 461 10.95 -18.86 -2.52
C TYR A 461 10.38 -17.79 -1.57
N ILE A 462 10.69 -16.53 -1.85
CA ILE A 462 10.13 -15.41 -1.11
C ILE A 462 9.35 -14.51 -2.07
N PHE A 463 8.07 -14.25 -1.74
CA PHE A 463 7.29 -13.17 -2.31
C PHE A 463 6.98 -12.17 -1.20
N THR A 464 7.17 -10.88 -1.42
CA THR A 464 6.96 -9.90 -0.36
C THR A 464 6.54 -8.53 -0.90
N ASP A 465 5.60 -7.88 -0.19
CA ASP A 465 5.07 -6.53 -0.47
C ASP A 465 5.38 -5.63 0.74
N PRO A 466 6.62 -5.12 0.87
CA PRO A 466 7.04 -4.36 2.05
C PRO A 466 6.40 -2.97 2.08
N PRO A 467 6.36 -2.29 3.25
CA PRO A 467 5.91 -0.92 3.36
C PRO A 467 6.66 0.05 2.45
N PHE A 468 5.95 1.01 1.84
CA PHE A 468 6.48 1.96 0.84
C PHE A 468 6.86 3.31 1.46
N GLY A 469 7.72 3.34 2.48
CA GLY A 469 8.15 4.56 3.15
C GLY A 469 7.02 5.22 3.95
N GLY A 470 6.75 6.50 3.72
CA GLY A 470 5.76 7.31 4.45
C GLY A 470 4.32 7.25 3.92
N ASN A 471 3.96 6.26 3.07
CA ASN A 471 2.66 6.23 2.43
C ASN A 471 1.52 5.81 3.38
N ILE A 472 1.75 4.82 4.23
CA ILE A 472 0.75 4.24 5.14
C ILE A 472 1.40 4.02 6.51
N MET A 473 0.74 4.48 7.57
CA MET A 473 1.13 4.26 8.96
C MET A 473 0.34 3.04 9.47
N TYR A 474 0.88 1.85 9.24
CA TYR A 474 0.15 0.60 9.46
C TYR A 474 -0.26 0.40 10.92
N SER A 475 0.63 0.62 11.88
CA SER A 475 0.33 0.48 13.31
C SER A 475 -0.75 1.45 13.80
N GLU A 476 -0.79 2.69 13.28
CA GLU A 476 -1.85 3.65 13.62
C GLU A 476 -3.22 3.20 13.13
N LEU A 477 -3.29 2.66 11.91
CA LEU A 477 -4.53 2.23 11.28
C LEU A 477 -5.01 0.88 11.82
N SER A 478 -4.10 -0.06 12.08
CA SER A 478 -4.41 -1.37 12.64
C SER A 478 -4.85 -1.29 14.11
N TYR A 479 -4.51 -0.18 14.79
CA TYR A 479 -4.80 0.03 16.21
C TYR A 479 -6.28 -0.15 16.57
N LEU A 480 -7.19 0.22 15.66
CA LEU A 480 -8.62 0.02 15.87
C LEU A 480 -9.01 -1.47 15.94
N TRP A 481 -8.43 -2.32 15.07
CA TRP A 481 -8.63 -3.77 15.12
C TRP A 481 -7.97 -4.37 16.35
N GLU A 482 -6.72 -3.98 16.60
CA GLU A 482 -5.88 -4.52 17.68
C GLU A 482 -6.44 -4.24 19.06
N SER A 483 -7.14 -3.12 19.23
CA SER A 483 -7.86 -2.82 20.46
C SER A 483 -9.00 -3.81 20.75
N TRP A 484 -9.69 -4.30 19.73
CA TRP A 484 -10.69 -5.36 19.88
C TRP A 484 -10.05 -6.73 20.12
N LEU A 485 -8.89 -6.99 19.52
CA LEU A 485 -8.12 -8.22 19.68
C LEU A 485 -7.31 -8.27 20.98
N LYS A 486 -7.15 -7.14 21.68
CA LYS A 486 -6.34 -6.94 22.90
C LYS A 486 -4.85 -7.21 22.76
N VAL A 487 -4.36 -7.40 21.54
CA VAL A 487 -2.94 -7.58 21.22
C VAL A 487 -2.57 -6.55 20.18
N LYS A 488 -1.50 -5.78 20.46
CA LYS A 488 -1.12 -4.61 19.68
C LYS A 488 0.26 -4.75 19.05
N THR A 489 0.43 -4.06 17.94
CA THR A 489 1.72 -3.95 17.26
C THR A 489 2.75 -3.27 18.15
N ASN A 490 3.89 -3.91 18.37
CA ASN A 490 5.10 -3.23 18.81
C ASN A 490 5.73 -2.57 17.58
N ASN A 491 5.53 -1.27 17.44
CA ASN A 491 5.92 -0.53 16.25
C ASN A 491 7.41 -0.13 16.21
N THR A 492 8.23 -0.58 17.15
CA THR A 492 9.68 -0.29 17.15
C THR A 492 10.34 -0.72 15.82
N PRO A 493 10.18 -1.97 15.31
CA PRO A 493 10.74 -2.40 14.04
C PRO A 493 9.80 -2.16 12.83
N GLU A 494 8.74 -1.37 12.97
CA GLU A 494 7.88 -1.03 11.84
C GLU A 494 8.66 -0.24 10.79
N ALA A 495 8.80 -0.81 9.58
CA ALA A 495 9.63 -0.26 8.52
C ALA A 495 8.87 0.82 7.72
N ILE A 496 8.68 1.99 8.32
CA ILE A 496 8.02 3.15 7.72
C ILE A 496 8.81 4.44 7.98
N GLU A 497 8.47 5.50 7.24
CA GLU A 497 8.84 6.85 7.58
C GLU A 497 7.70 7.51 8.38
N SER A 498 7.95 7.89 9.61
CA SER A 498 6.95 8.50 10.48
C SER A 498 7.61 9.47 11.47
N SER A 499 7.23 10.74 11.39
CA SER A 499 7.70 11.74 12.36
C SER A 499 7.22 11.47 13.78
N ALA A 500 6.03 10.88 13.94
CA ALA A 500 5.49 10.50 15.25
C ALA A 500 6.28 9.37 15.92
N GLN A 501 6.95 8.52 15.12
CA GLN A 501 7.83 7.46 15.60
C GLN A 501 9.31 7.83 15.54
N ASN A 502 9.65 9.08 15.22
CA ASN A 502 11.03 9.56 15.01
C ASN A 502 11.81 8.72 13.98
N LYS A 503 11.14 8.29 12.90
CA LYS A 503 11.73 7.50 11.82
C LYS A 503 11.72 8.32 10.54
N GLY A 504 12.90 8.63 10.03
CA GLY A 504 13.11 9.21 8.70
C GLY A 504 13.48 8.15 7.67
N LEU A 505 13.88 8.61 6.49
CA LEU A 505 14.31 7.75 5.38
C LEU A 505 15.47 6.82 5.77
N LEU A 506 16.42 7.30 6.58
CA LEU A 506 17.57 6.48 7.03
C LEU A 506 17.15 5.31 7.92
N GLU A 507 16.23 5.55 8.86
CA GLU A 507 15.69 4.52 9.76
C GLU A 507 14.88 3.50 8.96
N TYR A 508 14.06 3.95 8.01
CA TYR A 508 13.35 3.09 7.08
C TYR A 508 14.30 2.19 6.29
N GLN A 509 15.34 2.77 5.67
CA GLN A 509 16.35 2.01 4.91
C GLN A 509 17.10 1.00 5.77
N LYS A 510 17.42 1.34 7.02
CA LYS A 510 18.07 0.41 7.98
C LYS A 510 17.17 -0.79 8.28
N LEU A 511 15.89 -0.57 8.53
CA LEU A 511 14.93 -1.64 8.83
C LEU A 511 14.72 -2.54 7.60
N MET A 512 14.55 -1.96 6.43
CA MET A 512 14.48 -2.72 5.18
C MET A 512 15.76 -3.53 4.93
N GLY A 513 16.94 -2.94 5.17
CA GLY A 513 18.20 -3.66 5.06
C GLY A 513 18.35 -4.80 6.06
N LYS A 514 17.80 -4.70 7.28
CA LYS A 514 17.73 -5.82 8.24
C LYS A 514 16.79 -6.92 7.71
N SER A 515 15.60 -6.56 7.25
CA SER A 515 14.61 -7.51 6.72
C SER A 515 15.18 -8.31 5.53
N PHE A 516 15.82 -7.63 4.57
CA PHE A 516 16.40 -8.32 3.41
C PHE A 516 17.62 -9.20 3.79
N ARG A 517 18.40 -8.84 4.82
CA ARG A 517 19.45 -9.74 5.34
C ARG A 517 18.87 -11.01 5.96
N GLU A 518 17.76 -10.91 6.68
CA GLU A 518 17.04 -12.08 7.19
C GLU A 518 16.49 -12.92 6.03
N TYR A 519 15.90 -12.29 5.02
CA TYR A 519 15.42 -13.01 3.82
C TYR A 519 16.56 -13.73 3.08
N PHE A 520 17.71 -13.08 2.97
CA PHE A 520 18.90 -13.72 2.39
C PHE A 520 19.38 -14.92 3.23
N ARG A 521 19.32 -14.80 4.56
CA ARG A 521 19.66 -15.91 5.45
C ARG A 521 18.72 -17.09 5.28
N LEU A 522 17.41 -16.82 5.21
CA LEU A 522 16.36 -17.83 5.13
C LEU A 522 16.28 -18.52 3.77
N LEU A 523 16.51 -17.80 2.69
CA LEU A 523 16.40 -18.32 1.33
C LEU A 523 17.52 -19.31 1.03
N LYS A 524 17.20 -20.44 0.42
CA LYS A 524 18.19 -21.43 -0.04
C LYS A 524 19.06 -20.83 -1.15
N PRO A 525 20.34 -21.24 -1.28
CA PRO A 525 21.19 -20.86 -2.39
C PRO A 525 20.57 -21.25 -3.76
N GLY A 526 20.76 -20.40 -4.76
CA GLY A 526 20.20 -20.58 -6.11
C GLY A 526 18.70 -20.29 -6.22
N LYS A 527 18.04 -19.84 -5.15
CA LYS A 527 16.61 -19.55 -5.12
C LYS A 527 16.31 -18.05 -5.27
N TRP A 528 15.03 -17.74 -5.49
CA TRP A 528 14.57 -16.45 -5.93
C TRP A 528 13.71 -15.72 -4.87
N MET A 529 13.77 -14.40 -4.93
CA MET A 529 12.88 -13.51 -4.20
C MET A 529 12.23 -12.53 -5.18
N THR A 530 10.94 -12.30 -5.00
CA THR A 530 10.18 -11.25 -5.68
C THR A 530 9.70 -10.22 -4.68
N VAL A 531 10.05 -8.95 -4.92
CA VAL A 531 9.66 -7.81 -4.10
C VAL A 531 8.73 -6.91 -4.91
N GLU A 532 7.48 -6.77 -4.47
CA GLU A 532 6.58 -5.76 -5.01
C GLU A 532 6.85 -4.41 -4.34
N PHE A 533 6.83 -3.33 -5.10
CA PHE A 533 7.14 -2.02 -4.57
C PHE A 533 6.43 -0.89 -5.32
N SER A 534 5.81 0.04 -4.58
CA SER A 534 5.05 1.16 -5.13
C SER A 534 5.39 2.47 -4.44
N ASN A 535 6.32 3.23 -4.99
CA ASN A 535 6.62 4.58 -4.54
C ASN A 535 7.03 5.48 -5.72
N THR A 536 6.71 6.78 -5.62
CA THR A 536 7.07 7.79 -6.63
C THR A 536 8.42 8.45 -6.38
N GLY A 537 8.98 8.31 -5.16
CA GLY A 537 10.23 8.94 -4.76
C GLY A 537 11.45 8.14 -5.24
N ALA A 538 12.35 8.77 -5.98
CA ALA A 538 13.57 8.15 -6.44
C ALA A 538 14.49 7.70 -5.27
N ASP A 539 14.50 8.44 -4.18
CA ASP A 539 15.33 8.14 -3.00
C ASP A 539 14.87 6.86 -2.29
N VAL A 540 13.56 6.65 -2.18
CA VAL A 540 12.98 5.44 -1.59
C VAL A 540 13.25 4.24 -2.49
N TRP A 541 13.09 4.42 -3.81
CA TRP A 541 13.40 3.40 -4.81
C TRP A 541 14.88 2.95 -4.76
N ASN A 542 15.79 3.91 -4.77
CA ASN A 542 17.23 3.64 -4.66
C ASN A 542 17.58 2.99 -3.33
N GLY A 543 16.90 3.41 -2.26
CA GLY A 543 17.05 2.84 -0.94
C GLY A 543 16.70 1.34 -0.90
N ILE A 544 15.60 0.94 -1.53
CA ILE A 544 15.18 -0.48 -1.61
C ILE A 544 16.17 -1.30 -2.44
N GLN A 545 16.56 -0.82 -3.62
CA GLN A 545 17.56 -1.53 -4.44
C GLN A 545 18.90 -1.70 -3.70
N THR A 546 19.34 -0.65 -3.02
CA THR A 546 20.56 -0.70 -2.21
C THR A 546 20.42 -1.68 -1.06
N ALA A 547 19.27 -1.72 -0.38
CA ALA A 547 19.00 -2.64 0.71
C ALA A 547 19.01 -4.12 0.24
N ILE A 548 18.37 -4.41 -0.90
CA ILE A 548 18.36 -5.74 -1.54
C ILE A 548 19.80 -6.17 -1.89
N SER A 549 20.52 -5.30 -2.62
CA SER A 549 21.89 -5.61 -3.04
C SER A 549 22.84 -5.74 -1.85
N SER A 550 22.74 -4.89 -0.82
CA SER A 550 23.57 -4.95 0.38
C SER A 550 23.29 -6.17 1.26
N ALA A 551 22.12 -6.76 1.14
CA ALA A 551 21.76 -8.01 1.82
C ALA A 551 22.40 -9.25 1.18
N GLY A 552 22.78 -9.20 -0.10
CA GLY A 552 23.37 -10.32 -0.81
C GLY A 552 22.70 -10.71 -2.10
N PHE A 553 21.51 -10.23 -2.35
CA PHE A 553 20.77 -10.56 -3.54
C PHE A 553 21.32 -9.88 -4.80
N VAL A 554 21.21 -10.57 -5.90
CA VAL A 554 21.51 -10.03 -7.24
C VAL A 554 20.19 -9.75 -7.97
N VAL A 555 19.95 -8.49 -8.35
CA VAL A 555 18.75 -8.10 -9.08
C VAL A 555 18.86 -8.54 -10.53
N ALA A 556 17.87 -9.31 -10.99
CA ALA A 556 17.83 -9.87 -12.34
C ALA A 556 16.80 -9.20 -13.26
N ASN A 557 15.70 -8.70 -12.70
CA ASN A 557 14.64 -8.04 -13.49
C ASN A 557 13.81 -7.07 -12.67
N VAL A 558 13.26 -6.06 -13.35
CA VAL A 558 12.24 -5.15 -12.82
C VAL A 558 11.09 -5.08 -13.83
N ALA A 559 9.93 -5.61 -13.44
CA ALA A 559 8.70 -5.62 -14.24
C ALA A 559 7.62 -4.70 -13.62
N SER A 560 6.47 -4.56 -14.28
CA SER A 560 5.34 -3.80 -13.73
C SER A 560 4.15 -4.69 -13.36
N LEU A 561 3.43 -4.29 -12.30
CA LEU A 561 2.17 -4.89 -11.86
C LEU A 561 1.06 -3.84 -11.90
N ASP A 562 0.07 -4.03 -12.77
CA ASP A 562 -1.11 -3.18 -12.87
C ASP A 562 -2.30 -3.80 -12.11
N LYS A 563 -2.68 -3.21 -10.99
CA LYS A 563 -3.84 -3.61 -10.16
C LYS A 563 -5.18 -3.09 -10.69
N LYS A 564 -5.26 -2.56 -11.91
CA LYS A 564 -6.45 -2.03 -12.63
C LYS A 564 -7.29 -0.96 -11.91
N GLN A 565 -7.12 -0.79 -10.61
CA GLN A 565 -7.75 0.27 -9.81
C GLN A 565 -6.67 0.99 -9.02
N GLY A 566 -6.42 2.25 -9.36
CA GLY A 566 -5.50 3.10 -8.64
C GLY A 566 -5.91 3.30 -7.17
N SER A 567 -4.94 3.58 -6.30
CA SER A 567 -5.18 4.03 -4.94
C SER A 567 -5.94 5.37 -4.94
N PHE A 568 -6.49 5.79 -3.79
CA PHE A 568 -7.13 7.11 -3.66
C PHE A 568 -6.19 8.25 -4.12
N LYS A 569 -4.91 8.18 -3.79
CA LYS A 569 -3.88 9.12 -4.29
C LYS A 569 -3.75 9.06 -5.82
N ALA A 570 -3.80 7.88 -6.42
CA ALA A 570 -3.73 7.72 -7.88
C ALA A 570 -4.95 8.30 -8.63
N VAL A 571 -6.10 8.41 -7.96
CA VAL A 571 -7.32 9.00 -8.52
C VAL A 571 -7.36 10.52 -8.33
N THR A 572 -6.80 11.02 -7.25
CA THR A 572 -6.90 12.44 -6.85
C THR A 572 -5.66 13.27 -7.15
N THR A 573 -4.52 12.64 -7.40
CA THR A 573 -3.25 13.32 -7.64
C THR A 573 -2.75 13.02 -9.05
N PRO A 574 -2.50 14.03 -9.91
CA PRO A 574 -2.05 13.82 -11.29
C PRO A 574 -0.70 13.10 -11.41
N THR A 575 0.09 13.10 -10.33
CA THR A 575 1.44 12.53 -10.23
C THR A 575 1.49 11.15 -9.60
N ALA A 576 0.34 10.58 -9.18
CA ALA A 576 0.35 9.26 -8.55
C ALA A 576 0.62 8.13 -9.55
N VAL A 577 1.46 7.17 -9.17
CA VAL A 577 1.75 5.96 -9.95
C VAL A 577 0.54 5.06 -9.97
N LYS A 578 0.21 4.49 -11.12
CA LYS A 578 -0.89 3.51 -11.28
C LYS A 578 -0.39 2.07 -11.28
N GLN A 579 0.88 1.86 -11.53
CA GLN A 579 1.48 0.54 -11.61
C GLN A 579 2.52 0.39 -10.52
N ASP A 580 2.50 -0.74 -9.86
CA ASP A 580 3.51 -1.12 -8.90
C ASP A 580 4.68 -1.79 -9.64
N LEU A 581 5.89 -1.70 -9.13
CA LEU A 581 7.07 -2.34 -9.68
C LEU A 581 7.31 -3.67 -8.98
N VAL A 582 7.80 -4.64 -9.71
CA VAL A 582 8.14 -5.97 -9.20
C VAL A 582 9.59 -6.26 -9.50
N ILE A 583 10.38 -6.39 -8.44
CA ILE A 583 11.81 -6.69 -8.52
C ILE A 583 11.99 -8.19 -8.34
N SER A 584 12.54 -8.86 -9.34
CA SER A 584 13.00 -10.24 -9.22
C SER A 584 14.50 -10.28 -8.98
N CYS A 585 14.91 -10.95 -7.91
CA CYS A 585 16.31 -11.11 -7.54
C CYS A 585 16.57 -12.54 -7.02
N TYR A 586 17.82 -12.96 -7.04
CA TYR A 586 18.21 -14.30 -6.64
C TYR A 586 19.36 -14.29 -5.62
N LYS A 587 19.43 -15.34 -4.82
CA LYS A 587 20.59 -15.66 -3.98
C LYS A 587 21.54 -16.53 -4.82
N PRO A 588 22.81 -16.12 -4.98
CA PRO A 588 23.79 -16.92 -5.72
C PRO A 588 23.86 -18.38 -5.25
N SER A 589 24.15 -19.31 -6.17
CA SER A 589 24.27 -20.71 -5.85
C SER A 589 25.53 -21.03 -5.02
N SER A 590 25.50 -22.10 -4.25
CA SER A 590 26.67 -22.55 -3.47
C SER A 590 27.85 -22.93 -4.38
N GLU A 591 27.58 -23.53 -5.54
CA GLU A 591 28.59 -23.90 -6.53
C GLU A 591 29.29 -22.67 -7.12
N PHE A 592 28.50 -21.63 -7.42
CA PHE A 592 29.04 -20.37 -7.86
C PHE A 592 29.91 -19.72 -6.77
N ASP A 593 29.44 -19.65 -5.52
CA ASP A 593 30.20 -19.07 -4.41
C ASP A 593 31.54 -19.79 -4.17
N GLU A 594 31.57 -21.11 -4.29
CA GLU A 594 32.82 -21.89 -4.21
C GLU A 594 33.76 -21.63 -5.40
N ARG A 595 33.21 -21.58 -6.62
CA ARG A 595 33.98 -21.28 -7.83
C ARG A 595 34.54 -19.86 -7.75
N PHE A 596 33.73 -18.89 -7.38
CA PHE A 596 34.12 -17.50 -7.18
C PHE A 596 35.24 -17.37 -6.14
N LYS A 597 35.14 -18.03 -4.98
CA LYS A 597 36.18 -18.02 -3.94
C LYS A 597 37.51 -18.60 -4.41
N ARG A 598 37.49 -19.68 -5.19
CA ARG A 598 38.71 -20.26 -5.76
C ARG A 598 39.41 -19.33 -6.75
N ASN A 599 38.66 -18.52 -7.47
CA ASN A 599 39.15 -17.66 -8.54
C ASN A 599 39.41 -16.22 -8.10
N LEU A 600 39.23 -15.88 -6.81
CA LEU A 600 39.33 -14.53 -6.26
C LEU A 600 40.63 -13.79 -6.56
N THR A 601 41.76 -14.54 -6.70
CA THR A 601 43.09 -13.97 -7.00
C THR A 601 43.34 -13.74 -8.47
N THR A 602 42.39 -14.03 -9.34
CA THR A 602 42.48 -13.93 -10.81
C THR A 602 41.30 -13.19 -11.37
N ASP A 603 41.44 -12.68 -12.61
CA ASP A 603 40.33 -12.06 -13.36
C ASP A 603 39.21 -13.08 -13.68
N LEU A 604 39.39 -14.36 -13.43
CA LEU A 604 38.40 -15.40 -13.71
C LEU A 604 37.15 -15.21 -12.85
N ALA A 605 37.30 -14.79 -11.60
CA ALA A 605 36.15 -14.51 -10.72
C ALA A 605 35.17 -13.44 -11.30
N VAL A 606 35.69 -12.49 -12.07
CA VAL A 606 34.83 -11.48 -12.78
C VAL A 606 33.94 -12.17 -13.81
N TRP A 607 34.50 -13.13 -14.52
CA TRP A 607 33.80 -13.82 -15.61
C TRP A 607 32.88 -14.92 -15.08
N ASP A 608 33.25 -15.57 -13.99
CA ASP A 608 32.37 -16.47 -13.25
C ASP A 608 31.09 -15.76 -12.79
N PHE A 609 31.23 -14.56 -12.22
CA PHE A 609 30.06 -13.75 -11.84
C PHE A 609 29.25 -13.31 -13.07
N THR A 610 29.92 -12.86 -14.13
CA THR A 610 29.23 -12.36 -15.32
C THR A 610 28.43 -13.48 -16.00
N GLU A 611 28.98 -14.68 -16.10
CA GLU A 611 28.31 -15.85 -16.67
C GLU A 611 27.13 -16.29 -15.80
N GLU A 612 27.31 -16.40 -14.48
CA GLU A 612 26.25 -16.70 -13.52
C GLU A 612 25.10 -15.71 -13.63
N HIS A 613 25.43 -14.42 -13.68
CA HIS A 613 24.40 -13.39 -13.79
C HIS A 613 23.68 -13.43 -15.15
N LEU A 614 24.40 -13.59 -16.25
CA LEU A 614 23.79 -13.72 -17.58
C LEU A 614 22.84 -14.92 -17.66
N ASN A 615 23.15 -16.02 -16.98
CA ASN A 615 22.27 -17.20 -16.92
C ASN A 615 20.98 -16.95 -16.15
N HIS A 616 20.95 -15.98 -15.25
CA HIS A 616 19.76 -15.59 -14.49
C HIS A 616 18.99 -14.39 -15.10
N LEU A 617 19.38 -13.91 -16.29
CA LEU A 617 18.67 -12.81 -16.96
C LEU A 617 17.70 -13.33 -18.03
N ALA A 618 16.56 -12.66 -18.18
CA ALA A 618 15.62 -12.95 -19.26
C ALA A 618 16.33 -12.98 -20.61
N ILE A 619 16.04 -13.97 -21.42
CA ILE A 619 16.67 -14.12 -22.76
C ILE A 619 15.97 -13.25 -23.78
N HIS A 620 14.66 -13.08 -23.67
CA HIS A 620 13.86 -12.30 -24.61
C HIS A 620 12.69 -11.63 -23.90
N LEU A 621 12.49 -10.35 -24.18
CA LEU A 621 11.31 -9.61 -23.74
C LEU A 621 10.47 -9.19 -24.93
N LYS A 622 9.14 -9.34 -24.80
CA LYS A 622 8.15 -8.97 -25.81
C LYS A 622 7.21 -7.92 -25.24
N HIS A 623 7.04 -6.83 -25.98
CA HIS A 623 5.97 -5.86 -25.69
C HIS A 623 5.06 -5.72 -26.91
N GLY A 624 3.84 -6.25 -26.81
CA GLY A 624 2.96 -6.40 -27.98
C GLY A 624 3.56 -7.34 -29.03
N ASN A 625 3.83 -6.85 -30.23
CA ASN A 625 4.45 -7.60 -31.33
C ASN A 625 5.94 -7.25 -31.57
N THR A 626 6.56 -6.52 -30.64
CA THR A 626 7.95 -6.07 -30.79
C THR A 626 8.85 -6.72 -29.76
N THR A 627 10.08 -7.06 -30.15
CA THR A 627 11.17 -7.45 -29.27
C THR A 627 11.73 -6.22 -28.59
N THR A 628 11.91 -6.26 -27.27
CA THR A 628 12.40 -5.13 -26.45
C THR A 628 13.80 -5.45 -25.91
N ALA A 629 14.67 -4.44 -25.85
CA ALA A 629 15.98 -4.57 -25.24
C ALA A 629 15.85 -4.88 -23.74
N ILE A 630 16.67 -5.81 -23.26
CA ILE A 630 16.81 -6.16 -21.85
C ILE A 630 17.97 -5.35 -21.29
N VAL A 631 17.65 -4.34 -20.53
CA VAL A 631 18.58 -3.34 -20.01
C VAL A 631 19.65 -3.99 -19.13
N GLU A 632 19.29 -5.01 -18.36
CA GLU A 632 20.17 -5.77 -17.47
C GLU A 632 21.30 -6.49 -18.24
N ARG A 633 21.11 -6.78 -19.53
CA ARG A 633 22.14 -7.38 -20.40
C ARG A 633 23.10 -6.37 -21.02
N SER A 634 22.93 -5.08 -20.73
CA SER A 634 23.85 -4.04 -21.25
C SER A 634 25.19 -4.06 -20.52
N PRO A 635 26.31 -3.71 -21.21
CA PRO A 635 27.65 -3.71 -20.62
C PRO A 635 27.76 -2.89 -19.33
N LYS A 636 27.04 -1.79 -19.28
CA LYS A 636 27.03 -0.87 -18.14
C LYS A 636 26.39 -1.53 -16.91
N ILE A 637 25.20 -2.07 -17.06
CA ILE A 637 24.49 -2.71 -15.94
C ILE A 637 25.21 -3.96 -15.47
N LEU A 638 25.71 -4.78 -16.37
CA LEU A 638 26.51 -5.95 -16.00
C LEU A 638 27.73 -5.55 -15.15
N PHE A 639 28.40 -4.45 -15.52
CA PHE A 639 29.51 -3.92 -14.73
C PHE A 639 29.07 -3.35 -13.38
N ASP A 640 27.96 -2.64 -13.34
CA ASP A 640 27.41 -2.08 -12.09
C ASP A 640 26.98 -3.20 -11.13
N ARG A 641 26.40 -4.31 -11.61
CA ARG A 641 26.09 -5.51 -10.81
C ARG A 641 27.35 -6.19 -10.30
N LEU A 642 28.38 -6.30 -11.13
CA LEU A 642 29.69 -6.81 -10.73
C LEU A 642 30.29 -5.97 -9.59
N ILE A 643 30.30 -4.64 -9.73
CA ILE A 643 30.80 -3.75 -8.68
C ILE A 643 30.01 -3.96 -7.38
N ALA A 644 28.68 -3.95 -7.46
CA ALA A 644 27.83 -4.13 -6.30
C ALA A 644 28.14 -5.45 -5.58
N PHE A 645 28.33 -6.54 -6.32
CA PHE A 645 28.66 -7.85 -5.78
C PHE A 645 30.02 -7.88 -5.07
N TYR A 646 31.06 -7.30 -5.69
CA TYR A 646 32.39 -7.21 -5.09
C TYR A 646 32.40 -6.34 -3.83
N VAL A 647 31.79 -5.16 -3.89
CA VAL A 647 31.68 -4.25 -2.72
C VAL A 647 30.94 -4.91 -1.56
N GLN A 648 29.88 -5.64 -1.83
CA GLN A 648 29.13 -6.40 -0.85
C GLN A 648 30.00 -7.48 -0.16
N LYS A 649 30.84 -8.16 -0.92
CA LYS A 649 31.79 -9.15 -0.36
C LYS A 649 32.97 -8.50 0.35
N GLY A 650 33.06 -7.17 0.38
CA GLY A 650 34.19 -6.42 0.95
C GLY A 650 35.47 -6.54 0.14
N LEU A 651 35.34 -6.85 -1.15
CA LEU A 651 36.46 -7.10 -2.05
C LEU A 651 36.72 -5.90 -2.99
N PRO A 652 37.97 -5.59 -3.33
CA PRO A 652 38.26 -4.62 -4.37
C PRO A 652 37.85 -5.19 -5.74
N VAL A 653 37.27 -4.33 -6.59
CA VAL A 653 36.94 -4.70 -7.97
C VAL A 653 38.23 -4.80 -8.80
N PRO A 654 38.60 -5.96 -9.36
CA PRO A 654 39.92 -6.20 -9.96
C PRO A 654 40.04 -5.65 -11.39
N ILE A 655 38.97 -5.12 -11.98
CA ILE A 655 38.88 -4.70 -13.38
C ILE A 655 38.20 -3.32 -13.53
N ASP A 656 38.65 -2.50 -14.43
CA ASP A 656 37.97 -1.26 -14.82
C ASP A 656 36.91 -1.48 -15.90
N ALA A 657 36.01 -0.48 -16.09
CA ALA A 657 34.91 -0.56 -17.05
C ALA A 657 35.36 -0.81 -18.48
N GLY A 658 36.48 -0.22 -18.93
CA GLY A 658 36.99 -0.39 -20.29
C GLY A 658 37.49 -1.82 -20.56
N LYS A 659 38.24 -2.35 -19.61
CA LYS A 659 38.73 -3.75 -19.70
C LYS A 659 37.57 -4.75 -19.57
N PHE A 660 36.59 -4.46 -18.72
CA PHE A 660 35.40 -5.29 -18.58
C PHE A 660 34.63 -5.35 -19.92
N GLN A 661 34.33 -4.21 -20.54
CA GLN A 661 33.63 -4.17 -21.83
C GLN A 661 34.39 -4.88 -22.95
N LYS A 662 35.71 -4.76 -22.97
CA LYS A 662 36.55 -5.51 -23.93
C LYS A 662 36.44 -7.02 -23.66
N GLY A 663 36.60 -7.43 -22.42
CA GLY A 663 36.52 -8.84 -22.04
C GLY A 663 35.13 -9.47 -22.23
N LEU A 664 34.03 -8.68 -22.12
CA LEU A 664 32.68 -9.13 -22.48
C LEU A 664 32.62 -9.53 -23.96
N ARG A 665 33.15 -8.73 -24.88
CA ARG A 665 33.14 -9.01 -26.33
C ARG A 665 34.02 -10.20 -26.71
N GLU A 666 35.02 -10.51 -25.89
CA GLU A 666 35.91 -11.65 -26.11
C GLU A 666 35.30 -12.98 -25.66
N ARG A 667 34.39 -12.99 -24.69
CA ARG A 667 33.85 -14.19 -24.01
C ARG A 667 32.37 -14.46 -24.27
N PHE A 668 31.60 -13.44 -24.51
CA PHE A 668 30.14 -13.52 -24.65
C PHE A 668 29.72 -12.96 -26.03
N VAL A 669 28.52 -13.38 -26.46
CA VAL A 669 28.01 -12.98 -27.78
C VAL A 669 27.17 -11.72 -27.67
N GLU A 670 27.49 -10.70 -28.42
CA GLU A 670 26.71 -9.45 -28.47
C GLU A 670 25.60 -9.56 -29.53
N ARG A 671 24.36 -9.21 -29.14
CA ARG A 671 23.19 -9.04 -30.01
C ARG A 671 22.42 -7.80 -29.57
N ASP A 672 22.21 -6.88 -30.50
CA ASP A 672 21.42 -5.66 -30.26
C ASP A 672 21.91 -4.82 -29.06
N GLY A 673 23.22 -4.80 -28.80
CA GLY A 673 23.82 -4.10 -27.65
C GLY A 673 23.69 -4.83 -26.32
N MET A 674 23.22 -6.08 -26.33
CA MET A 674 23.04 -6.96 -25.19
C MET A 674 23.99 -8.14 -25.26
N PHE A 675 24.44 -8.67 -24.11
CA PHE A 675 25.35 -9.81 -24.05
C PHE A 675 24.62 -11.08 -23.62
N PHE A 676 25.02 -12.20 -24.21
CA PHE A 676 24.43 -13.53 -24.02
C PHE A 676 25.53 -14.56 -23.90
N THR A 677 25.27 -15.66 -23.16
CA THR A 677 26.10 -16.86 -23.23
C THR A 677 25.90 -17.56 -24.59
N GLN A 678 26.81 -18.44 -24.98
CA GLN A 678 26.73 -19.14 -26.26
C GLN A 678 25.42 -19.93 -26.44
N GLU A 679 24.92 -20.50 -25.35
CA GLU A 679 23.68 -21.29 -25.34
C GLU A 679 22.43 -20.41 -25.50
N GLN A 680 22.43 -19.23 -24.90
CA GLN A 680 21.29 -18.30 -24.91
C GLN A 680 21.06 -17.61 -26.27
N VAL A 681 22.12 -17.45 -27.08
CA VAL A 681 22.03 -16.76 -28.36
C VAL A 681 21.05 -17.43 -29.30
N GLN A 682 21.09 -18.77 -29.39
CA GLN A 682 20.20 -19.50 -30.29
C GLN A 682 18.72 -19.29 -29.90
N THR A 683 18.43 -19.29 -28.62
CA THR A 683 17.09 -19.03 -28.08
C THR A 683 16.66 -17.59 -28.36
N TYR A 684 17.56 -16.60 -28.18
CA TYR A 684 17.28 -15.22 -28.49
C TYR A 684 17.02 -15.01 -29.99
N ASP A 685 17.89 -15.48 -30.87
CA ASP A 685 17.77 -15.33 -32.32
C ASP A 685 16.47 -15.98 -32.83
N LYS A 686 16.08 -17.15 -32.29
CA LYS A 686 14.80 -17.80 -32.60
C LYS A 686 13.60 -16.97 -32.16
N LYS A 687 13.55 -16.56 -30.91
CA LYS A 687 12.43 -15.74 -30.37
C LYS A 687 12.33 -14.37 -31.08
N LYS A 688 13.46 -13.77 -31.45
CA LYS A 688 13.50 -12.53 -32.24
C LYS A 688 12.98 -12.72 -33.66
N SER A 689 13.25 -13.85 -34.31
CA SER A 689 12.76 -14.12 -35.67
C SER A 689 11.23 -14.22 -35.73
N GLU A 690 10.59 -14.60 -34.64
CA GLU A 690 9.14 -14.63 -34.48
C GLU A 690 8.54 -13.21 -34.30
N ASN A 691 9.35 -12.24 -33.83
CA ASN A 691 8.96 -10.85 -33.56
C ASN A 691 10.06 -9.90 -34.06
N PRO A 692 10.19 -9.67 -35.37
CA PRO A 692 11.34 -9.03 -35.98
C PRO A 692 11.45 -7.52 -35.74
N GLU A 693 10.38 -6.84 -35.34
CA GLU A 693 10.45 -5.42 -34.98
C GLU A 693 11.18 -5.27 -33.62
N PHE A 694 12.35 -4.67 -33.66
CA PHE A 694 13.16 -4.41 -32.48
C PHE A 694 13.04 -2.96 -32.05
N VAL A 695 12.64 -2.74 -30.78
CA VAL A 695 12.60 -1.43 -30.14
C VAL A 695 13.72 -1.36 -29.11
N GLN A 696 14.72 -0.56 -29.39
CA GLN A 696 15.76 -0.24 -28.42
C GLN A 696 15.19 0.80 -27.42
N LEU A 697 14.69 0.34 -26.31
CA LEU A 697 14.36 1.18 -25.14
C LEU A 697 15.65 1.47 -24.34
N SER A 698 16.71 1.92 -25.03
CA SER A 698 17.97 2.06 -24.36
C SER A 698 18.39 3.51 -24.22
N LEU A 699 18.12 4.05 -23.06
CA LEU A 699 19.04 4.99 -22.40
C LEU A 699 18.85 4.79 -20.91
N LEU A 700 19.86 4.24 -20.29
CA LEU A 700 19.97 4.25 -18.83
C LEU A 700 20.14 5.68 -18.40
N VAL A 701 19.31 6.11 -17.51
CA VAL A 701 19.36 7.44 -16.94
C VAL A 701 20.35 7.42 -15.78
N SER A 702 21.50 8.03 -15.98
CA SER A 702 22.56 8.20 -14.97
C SER A 702 22.86 9.67 -14.68
N SER A 703 22.30 10.57 -15.48
CA SER A 703 22.42 12.02 -15.31
C SER A 703 21.11 12.69 -15.72
N GLU A 704 20.93 13.95 -15.34
CA GLU A 704 19.77 14.74 -15.78
C GLU A 704 19.71 14.83 -17.31
N GLN A 705 20.84 14.95 -17.99
CA GLN A 705 20.88 15.01 -19.45
C GLN A 705 20.45 13.69 -20.10
N ASP A 706 20.85 12.56 -19.53
CA ASP A 706 20.37 11.24 -19.97
C ASP A 706 18.87 11.12 -19.76
N GLY A 707 18.36 11.64 -18.64
CA GLY A 707 16.94 11.68 -18.32
C GLY A 707 16.12 12.48 -19.33
N VAL A 708 16.58 13.66 -19.70
CA VAL A 708 15.93 14.49 -20.72
C VAL A 708 15.93 13.81 -22.07
N LEU A 709 17.05 13.19 -22.47
CA LEU A 709 17.17 12.49 -23.74
C LEU A 709 16.30 11.23 -23.79
N TRP A 710 16.26 10.48 -22.69
CA TRP A 710 15.39 9.31 -22.55
C TRP A 710 13.91 9.70 -22.67
N LEU A 711 13.48 10.72 -21.94
CA LEU A 711 12.11 11.26 -22.02
C LEU A 711 11.77 11.78 -23.41
N LYS A 712 12.69 12.46 -24.05
CA LYS A 712 12.51 12.94 -25.43
C LYS A 712 12.22 11.77 -26.37
N ASN A 713 12.99 10.70 -26.30
CA ASN A 713 12.78 9.51 -27.13
C ASN A 713 11.45 8.80 -26.82
N ALA A 714 11.09 8.71 -25.54
CA ALA A 714 9.83 8.09 -25.10
C ALA A 714 8.61 8.90 -25.57
N LEU A 715 8.68 10.23 -25.49
CA LEU A 715 7.57 11.15 -25.79
C LEU A 715 7.47 11.55 -27.27
N GLN A 716 8.53 11.37 -28.08
CA GLN A 716 8.50 11.59 -29.53
C GLN A 716 7.56 10.62 -30.25
N LYS A 717 7.39 9.41 -29.73
CA LYS A 717 6.54 8.37 -30.34
C LYS A 717 5.05 8.65 -30.14
N LYS A 718 4.67 9.09 -28.95
CA LYS A 718 3.28 9.49 -28.59
C LYS A 718 3.28 10.29 -27.29
N PRO A 719 2.34 11.23 -27.13
CA PRO A 719 2.11 11.89 -25.84
C PRO A 719 1.68 10.90 -24.78
N LEU A 720 2.27 10.97 -23.59
CA LEU A 720 2.03 10.08 -22.46
C LEU A 720 1.61 10.86 -21.22
N LYS A 721 0.78 10.25 -20.38
CA LYS A 721 0.48 10.80 -19.04
C LYS A 721 1.63 10.48 -18.08
N TYR A 722 1.79 11.29 -17.05
CA TYR A 722 2.79 11.04 -16.00
C TYR A 722 2.76 9.60 -15.47
N GLN A 723 1.57 9.07 -15.28
CA GLN A 723 1.31 7.74 -14.76
C GLN A 723 1.84 6.61 -15.67
N ASP A 724 1.92 6.87 -16.96
CA ASP A 724 2.44 5.92 -17.95
C ASP A 724 3.95 6.06 -18.12
N ILE A 725 4.48 7.28 -17.87
CA ILE A 725 5.92 7.56 -17.95
C ILE A 725 6.66 7.02 -16.72
N ASN A 726 6.10 7.20 -15.52
CA ASN A 726 6.82 6.96 -14.28
C ASN A 726 7.31 5.51 -14.10
N PRO A 727 6.54 4.45 -14.41
CA PRO A 727 7.06 3.08 -14.34
C PRO A 727 8.24 2.84 -15.27
N LEU A 728 8.18 3.37 -16.48
CA LEU A 728 9.26 3.29 -17.46
C LEU A 728 10.50 4.07 -17.02
N TRP A 729 10.29 5.24 -16.41
CA TRP A 729 11.34 6.06 -15.81
C TRP A 729 12.05 5.32 -14.68
N MET A 730 11.29 4.68 -13.77
CA MET A 730 11.87 3.93 -12.66
C MET A 730 12.68 2.72 -13.14
N GLN A 731 12.25 2.05 -14.21
CA GLN A 731 13.06 1.02 -14.86
C GLN A 731 14.36 1.60 -15.45
N ALA A 732 14.28 2.77 -16.07
CA ALA A 732 15.45 3.45 -16.64
C ALA A 732 16.47 3.92 -15.59
N LEU A 733 16.01 4.19 -14.35
CA LEU A 733 16.86 4.54 -13.20
C LEU A 733 17.59 3.33 -12.59
N ALA A 734 17.32 2.12 -13.02
CA ALA A 734 17.96 0.90 -12.49
C ALA A 734 19.50 0.88 -12.62
N GLY A 735 20.08 1.83 -13.36
CA GLY A 735 21.54 2.03 -13.53
C GLY A 735 22.18 3.11 -12.66
N MET A 736 21.47 3.70 -11.70
CA MET A 736 22.00 4.77 -10.85
C MET A 736 23.02 4.25 -9.83
N ARG A 737 24.06 5.06 -9.59
CA ARG A 737 25.07 4.80 -8.56
C ARG A 737 24.76 5.61 -7.29
N LYS A 738 25.28 5.14 -6.16
CA LYS A 738 25.25 5.89 -4.91
C LYS A 738 26.04 7.20 -5.08
N GLY A 739 25.33 8.32 -5.16
CA GLY A 739 25.91 9.66 -5.37
C GLY A 739 25.47 10.34 -6.65
N ASP A 740 24.78 9.65 -7.57
CA ASP A 740 24.15 10.29 -8.72
C ASP A 740 22.92 11.08 -8.20
N VAL A 741 22.87 12.36 -8.51
CA VAL A 741 21.73 13.23 -8.16
C VAL A 741 20.97 13.52 -9.44
N ILE A 742 19.78 12.95 -9.55
CA ILE A 742 18.85 13.24 -10.65
C ILE A 742 17.64 13.95 -10.07
N PRO A 743 17.19 15.08 -10.64
CA PRO A 743 15.95 15.71 -10.25
C PRO A 743 14.76 14.75 -10.38
N GLU A 744 13.72 14.96 -9.57
CA GLU A 744 12.50 14.18 -9.71
C GLU A 744 11.93 14.26 -11.13
N LEU A 745 11.36 13.15 -11.60
CA LEU A 745 10.76 13.03 -12.93
C LEU A 745 9.85 14.23 -13.27
N MET A 746 9.04 14.68 -12.32
CA MET A 746 8.14 15.82 -12.53
C MET A 746 8.92 17.10 -12.84
N THR A 747 10.01 17.35 -12.13
CA THR A 747 10.88 18.52 -12.35
C THR A 747 11.46 18.48 -13.76
N ILE A 748 11.98 17.35 -14.20
CA ILE A 748 12.53 17.20 -15.55
C ILE A 748 11.45 17.39 -16.63
N LEU A 749 10.25 16.83 -16.40
CA LEU A 749 9.12 16.99 -17.31
C LEU A 749 8.65 18.45 -17.37
N GLU A 750 8.55 19.11 -16.24
CA GLU A 750 8.13 20.51 -16.17
C GLU A 750 9.14 21.45 -16.81
N GLU A 751 10.41 21.15 -16.74
CA GLU A 751 11.47 22.00 -17.28
C GLU A 751 11.69 21.83 -18.79
N ASN A 752 11.47 20.63 -19.32
CA ASN A 752 11.91 20.30 -20.68
C ASN A 752 10.79 19.88 -21.66
N PHE A 753 9.58 19.61 -21.16
CA PHE A 753 8.48 19.07 -21.97
C PHE A 753 7.20 19.90 -21.85
N LEU A 754 6.32 19.73 -22.80
CA LEU A 754 5.02 20.42 -22.85
C LEU A 754 3.89 19.45 -22.51
N LYS A 755 2.74 20.00 -22.10
CA LYS A 755 1.55 19.24 -21.72
C LYS A 755 0.37 19.63 -22.61
N ASP A 756 -0.32 18.65 -23.18
CA ASP A 756 -1.49 18.90 -24.01
C ASP A 756 -2.76 19.14 -23.15
N SER A 757 -3.85 19.50 -23.82
CA SER A 757 -5.16 19.76 -23.18
C SER A 757 -5.75 18.55 -22.44
N GLN A 758 -5.26 17.31 -22.72
CA GLN A 758 -5.66 16.09 -22.06
C GLN A 758 -4.73 15.71 -20.88
N GLY A 759 -3.76 16.57 -20.57
CA GLY A 759 -2.79 16.36 -19.51
C GLY A 759 -1.69 15.36 -19.83
N ARG A 760 -1.44 15.05 -21.11
CA ARG A 760 -0.35 14.19 -21.58
C ARG A 760 0.89 15.03 -21.90
N TRP A 761 2.06 14.53 -21.50
CA TRP A 761 3.35 15.14 -21.83
C TRP A 761 3.78 14.76 -23.23
N TYR A 762 4.43 15.68 -23.94
CA TYR A 762 4.99 15.46 -25.26
C TYR A 762 6.31 16.22 -25.44
N ALA A 763 7.17 15.73 -26.31
CA ALA A 763 8.42 16.40 -26.65
C ALA A 763 8.12 17.58 -27.58
N PRO A 764 8.61 18.80 -27.28
CA PRO A 764 8.41 19.97 -28.14
C PRO A 764 9.04 19.71 -29.51
N ASP A 765 8.33 20.09 -30.56
CA ASP A 765 8.86 20.03 -31.92
C ASP A 765 9.77 21.23 -32.15
N PRO A 766 11.07 21.01 -32.49
CA PRO A 766 12.01 22.09 -32.73
C PRO A 766 11.64 22.98 -33.92
N GLU A 767 10.81 22.50 -34.85
CA GLU A 767 10.37 23.24 -36.02
C GLU A 767 9.02 23.94 -35.83
N ASN A 768 8.36 23.69 -34.68
CA ASN A 768 7.07 24.30 -34.36
C ASN A 768 7.28 25.57 -33.53
N GLU A 769 7.06 26.74 -34.12
CA GLU A 769 7.20 28.04 -33.44
C GLU A 769 6.33 28.15 -32.17
N ILE A 770 5.14 27.53 -32.18
CA ILE A 770 4.22 27.56 -31.03
C ILE A 770 4.82 26.81 -29.84
N ASP A 771 5.39 25.62 -30.06
CA ASP A 771 6.02 24.83 -29.01
C ASP A 771 7.26 25.54 -28.43
N LEU A 772 8.05 26.20 -29.29
CA LEU A 772 9.21 26.97 -28.88
C LEU A 772 8.80 28.19 -28.05
N GLU A 773 7.72 28.90 -28.43
CA GLU A 773 7.23 30.05 -27.68
C GLU A 773 6.61 29.63 -26.34
N LEU A 774 5.91 28.51 -26.28
CA LEU A 774 5.39 27.95 -25.03
C LEU A 774 6.52 27.61 -24.06
N LEU A 775 7.60 26.95 -24.55
CA LEU A 775 8.78 26.68 -23.72
C LEU A 775 9.48 27.95 -23.26
N ARG A 776 9.63 28.93 -24.14
CA ARG A 776 10.21 30.25 -23.81
C ARG A 776 9.41 30.94 -22.71
N THR A 777 8.09 31.00 -22.88
CA THR A 777 7.17 31.60 -21.90
C THR A 777 7.28 30.87 -20.55
N LYS A 778 7.30 29.55 -20.54
CA LYS A 778 7.44 28.76 -19.32
C LYS A 778 8.74 29.04 -18.57
N ARG A 779 9.86 29.16 -19.27
CA ARG A 779 11.15 29.53 -18.67
C ARG A 779 11.14 30.95 -18.12
N LEU A 780 10.51 31.89 -18.82
CA LEU A 780 10.37 33.27 -18.37
C LEU A 780 9.50 33.37 -17.12
N LEU A 781 8.41 32.60 -17.03
CA LEU A 781 7.55 32.55 -15.84
C LEU A 781 8.27 31.93 -14.64
N LYS A 782 9.08 30.88 -14.84
CA LYS A 782 9.92 30.30 -13.76
C LYS A 782 10.88 31.35 -13.21
N GLN A 783 11.53 32.10 -14.07
CA GLN A 783 12.42 33.19 -13.66
C GLN A 783 11.67 34.32 -12.94
N PHE A 784 10.45 34.62 -13.37
CA PHE A 784 9.59 35.58 -12.67
C PHE A 784 9.17 35.07 -11.27
N ASP A 785 8.94 33.76 -11.07
CA ASP A 785 8.62 33.20 -9.75
C ASP A 785 9.78 33.37 -8.75
N GLU A 786 11.02 33.37 -9.21
CA GLU A 786 12.18 33.72 -8.38
C GLU A 786 12.08 35.17 -7.93
N TYR A 787 11.70 36.08 -8.82
CA TYR A 787 11.49 37.49 -8.48
C TYR A 787 10.35 37.68 -7.52
N ARG A 788 9.23 36.97 -7.71
CA ARG A 788 8.09 36.95 -6.78
C ARG A 788 8.48 36.49 -5.39
N THR A 789 9.29 35.45 -5.32
CA THR A 789 9.78 34.89 -4.05
C THR A 789 10.71 35.89 -3.34
N GLU A 790 11.59 36.55 -4.08
CA GLU A 790 12.49 37.55 -3.51
C GLU A 790 11.71 38.80 -3.06
N ALA A 791 10.73 39.24 -3.86
CA ALA A 791 9.88 40.39 -3.53
C ALA A 791 9.01 40.15 -2.27
N ALA A 792 8.64 38.90 -1.97
CA ALA A 792 7.87 38.53 -0.79
C ALA A 792 8.65 38.64 0.53
N LYS A 793 9.97 38.73 0.50
CA LYS A 793 10.81 38.85 1.70
C LYS A 793 10.66 40.27 2.29
N PRO A 794 10.67 40.47 3.63
CA PRO A 794 10.46 41.77 4.28
C PRO A 794 11.44 42.89 3.84
N ARG A 795 12.66 42.53 3.39
CA ARG A 795 13.68 43.44 2.88
C ARG A 795 14.24 42.97 1.52
N GLY A 796 13.46 42.21 0.78
CA GLY A 796 13.87 41.67 -0.52
C GLY A 796 14.08 42.85 -1.52
N LYS A 797 15.16 42.79 -2.31
CA LYS A 797 15.45 43.70 -3.42
C LYS A 797 15.88 42.89 -4.62
N ILE A 798 15.23 43.12 -5.74
CA ILE A 798 15.60 42.52 -7.01
C ILE A 798 16.61 43.42 -7.66
N LYS A 799 17.90 43.09 -7.59
CA LYS A 799 18.99 43.98 -8.09
C LYS A 799 19.09 43.94 -9.62
N GLU A 800 18.85 42.80 -10.21
CA GLU A 800 18.88 42.58 -11.64
C GLU A 800 17.66 41.76 -12.04
N ALA A 801 16.95 42.19 -13.05
CA ALA A 801 15.80 41.46 -13.56
C ALA A 801 15.77 41.49 -15.08
N ARG A 802 15.40 40.38 -15.67
CA ARG A 802 15.21 40.28 -17.11
C ARG A 802 13.84 40.84 -17.51
N VAL A 803 13.83 41.89 -18.31
CA VAL A 803 12.61 42.58 -18.73
C VAL A 803 11.57 41.65 -19.34
N GLU A 804 11.98 40.72 -20.16
CA GLU A 804 11.07 39.72 -20.78
C GLU A 804 10.41 38.81 -19.75
N ALA A 805 11.14 38.40 -18.68
CA ALA A 805 10.59 37.60 -17.60
C ALA A 805 9.58 38.40 -16.76
N LEU A 806 9.87 39.70 -16.52
CA LEU A 806 8.92 40.62 -15.88
C LEU A 806 7.65 40.81 -16.74
N ARG A 807 7.79 41.06 -18.06
CA ARG A 807 6.64 41.17 -18.97
C ARG A 807 5.78 39.94 -18.98
N ALA A 808 6.40 38.76 -19.09
CA ALA A 808 5.69 37.46 -19.08
C ALA A 808 4.97 37.25 -17.74
N GLY A 809 5.61 37.53 -16.62
CA GLY A 809 5.09 37.39 -15.27
C GLY A 809 3.97 38.39 -14.98
N PHE A 810 4.13 39.65 -15.33
CA PHE A 810 3.07 40.67 -15.13
C PHE A 810 1.85 40.38 -15.99
N LYS A 811 2.03 39.96 -17.23
CA LYS A 811 0.94 39.51 -18.12
C LYS A 811 0.19 38.33 -17.52
N HIS A 812 0.91 37.35 -17.00
CA HIS A 812 0.31 36.17 -16.35
C HIS A 812 -0.45 36.53 -15.09
N CYS A 813 0.16 37.29 -14.19
CA CYS A 813 -0.51 37.77 -12.96
C CYS A 813 -1.74 38.64 -13.27
N TYR A 814 -1.68 39.44 -14.34
CA TYR A 814 -2.83 40.23 -14.76
C TYR A 814 -4.00 39.33 -15.25
N GLN A 815 -3.72 38.28 -16.00
CA GLN A 815 -4.71 37.32 -16.46
C GLN A 815 -5.36 36.55 -15.29
N GLU A 816 -4.55 36.17 -14.30
CA GLU A 816 -5.02 35.50 -13.07
C GLU A 816 -5.64 36.49 -12.04
N LYS A 817 -5.66 37.77 -12.34
CA LYS A 817 -6.12 38.85 -11.43
C LYS A 817 -5.32 39.00 -10.12
N ASP A 818 -4.08 38.52 -10.13
CA ASP A 818 -3.14 38.67 -9.01
C ASP A 818 -2.41 40.02 -9.10
N PHE A 819 -3.15 41.10 -8.94
CA PHE A 819 -2.62 42.48 -8.99
C PHE A 819 -1.64 42.78 -7.87
N LYS A 820 -1.83 42.11 -6.72
CA LYS A 820 -0.96 42.28 -5.55
C LYS A 820 0.48 41.86 -5.86
N THR A 821 0.68 40.74 -6.54
CA THR A 821 2.03 40.28 -6.96
C THR A 821 2.66 41.26 -7.93
N ILE A 822 1.91 41.84 -8.87
CA ILE A 822 2.47 42.84 -9.83
C ILE A 822 3.00 44.06 -9.06
N VAL A 823 2.24 44.63 -8.13
CA VAL A 823 2.67 45.74 -7.32
C VAL A 823 3.86 45.38 -6.45
N GLN A 824 3.79 44.25 -5.78
CA GLN A 824 4.86 43.76 -4.88
C GLN A 824 6.20 43.57 -5.60
N VAL A 825 6.21 42.99 -6.80
CA VAL A 825 7.42 42.83 -7.62
C VAL A 825 7.84 44.19 -8.19
N GLY A 826 6.93 45.00 -8.70
CA GLY A 826 7.19 46.33 -9.24
C GLY A 826 7.86 47.27 -8.25
N ASP A 827 7.45 47.25 -6.98
CA ASP A 827 8.06 48.03 -5.88
C ASP A 827 9.48 47.58 -5.52
N ARG A 828 9.94 46.42 -5.96
CA ARG A 828 11.20 45.77 -5.59
C ARG A 828 12.23 45.72 -6.70
N ILE A 829 11.82 45.94 -7.94
CA ILE A 829 12.74 46.09 -9.09
C ILE A 829 13.31 47.50 -9.17
N PRO A 830 14.45 47.70 -9.87
CA PRO A 830 15.01 49.04 -10.10
C PRO A 830 14.03 49.93 -10.86
N ASN A 831 13.86 51.18 -10.40
CA ASN A 831 12.90 52.15 -10.97
C ASN A 831 13.12 52.40 -12.47
N ASN A 832 14.37 52.42 -12.93
CA ASN A 832 14.68 52.58 -14.34
C ASN A 832 14.09 51.47 -15.21
N LEU A 833 14.10 50.20 -14.77
CA LEU A 833 13.48 49.08 -15.50
C LEU A 833 11.97 49.22 -15.66
N LEU A 834 11.29 49.73 -14.62
CA LEU A 834 9.87 49.94 -14.66
C LEU A 834 9.47 51.14 -15.52
N MET A 835 10.26 52.24 -15.46
CA MET A 835 9.97 53.48 -16.16
C MET A 835 10.40 53.51 -17.65
N GLU A 836 11.37 52.67 -18.02
CA GLU A 836 11.85 52.58 -19.39
C GLU A 836 11.02 51.61 -20.24
N ASP A 837 10.18 50.76 -19.61
CA ASP A 837 9.38 49.76 -20.28
C ASP A 837 7.86 50.08 -20.18
N GLU A 838 7.30 50.62 -21.26
CA GLU A 838 5.87 51.05 -21.32
C GLU A 838 4.91 49.90 -20.96
N VAL A 839 5.23 48.68 -21.31
CA VAL A 839 4.35 47.49 -21.04
C VAL A 839 4.36 47.14 -19.56
N LEU A 840 5.53 47.13 -18.92
CA LEU A 840 5.65 46.91 -17.48
C LEU A 840 4.98 48.00 -16.69
N LEU A 841 5.20 49.25 -17.07
CA LEU A 841 4.61 50.44 -16.44
C LEU A 841 3.09 50.38 -16.52
N GLN A 842 2.53 50.06 -17.68
CA GLN A 842 1.09 49.92 -17.87
C GLN A 842 0.46 48.86 -16.97
N PHE A 843 1.07 47.67 -16.87
CA PHE A 843 0.60 46.61 -15.98
C PHE A 843 0.68 47.00 -14.50
N TYR A 844 1.77 47.66 -14.10
CA TYR A 844 1.96 48.16 -12.75
C TYR A 844 0.94 49.23 -12.37
N ASP A 845 0.71 50.25 -13.23
CA ASP A 845 -0.25 51.31 -12.99
C ASP A 845 -1.67 50.79 -12.86
N ILE A 846 -2.09 49.87 -13.76
CA ILE A 846 -3.40 49.24 -13.66
C ILE A 846 -3.51 48.43 -12.37
N ALA A 847 -2.47 47.67 -12.01
CA ALA A 847 -2.47 46.85 -10.80
C ALA A 847 -2.54 47.71 -9.53
N SER A 848 -1.77 48.82 -9.48
CA SER A 848 -1.73 49.74 -8.35
C SER A 848 -3.08 50.44 -8.07
N THR A 849 -3.93 50.56 -9.09
CA THR A 849 -5.31 51.12 -8.92
C THR A 849 -6.31 50.06 -8.44
N ARG A 850 -5.92 48.80 -8.41
CA ARG A 850 -6.81 47.64 -8.08
C ARG A 850 -6.43 46.89 -6.79
N VAL A 851 -5.30 47.21 -6.18
CA VAL A 851 -4.83 46.74 -4.88
C VAL A 851 -5.07 47.82 -3.85
#